data_e87c3cca63fb735bde6f74ace9554df9
#
_entry.id   e87c3cca63fb735bde6f74ace9554df9
#
_cell.length_a   1.000
_cell.length_b   1.000
_cell.length_c   1.000
_cell.angle_alpha   90.00
_cell.angle_beta   90.00
_cell.angle_gamma   90.00
#
_symmetry.space_group_name_H-M   'P 1'
#
loop_
_entity.id
_entity.type
_entity.pdbx_description
1 polymer ?
#
loop_
_entity_poly.entity_id
_entity_poly.type
_entity_poly.pdbx_seq_one_letter_code
_entity_poly.pdbx_strand_id
1 'polypeptide(L)'
;MHTFRFWALLCCFLCFKLSEVVAQQNLSTTNKKAINAYQDGLQALQERKIDEAFQQFEEAIERDHLFAEAYYQLGRLYEQNRQFGNAILNYEKSYNVKPEASTSSNALQFLGALYMRKGDYTKAKAYLELLLPRIPPANNLTIQKIKRSITNAEFAIKAVEQPLDIKPNFLPNSVNAFDTQYFPTLTADRETLIFTAQNHSNRDENLYVAQWKDNQWQQAKGISEQINTSQNEGTASISADGRTLVFTSCGGRNSIGSCDLFISYREGNDWTKPVNMGQAINSGEWDSQPSLSADGRTLYFVSDRRGSIGKRDIWVSTQDSTGQWKKAQNLGKNINTAEDDLSPFIHANGQTLFFSSEGLAGMGGLDLFMSQKQGNDWSVPQNLGYPINTQDDQVALFITADGQKGYYSLEQDTGERYKKAKLVEITLPGSLQAKIQPTTFLKGIVTDAQTKQKLSAELELVALNSSQQVGKFVSDAQTGQYISVLNTSGEYALFVNKKGYFFKSLHFDFKQNQALDKTLDISLEPIQKDAKEILNNIFFASGKWDLEPQSAIELDKLCLLLKNNPSLTVEISGHTDDIGKDADNLVLSQKRAKEVMTYLVNKGIPMSKIKAVGYGKTQPVVPNSSDENRKLNRRIEVKFL
;
A
#
# COMPACT_ATOMS: atom_id res chain seq x y z
N MET A 1 -14.04 18.89 11.12
CA MET A 1 -13.67 19.62 9.90
C MET A 1 -14.45 20.93 9.64
N HIS A 2 -15.17 21.50 10.60
CA HIS A 2 -15.97 22.73 10.38
C HIS A 2 -15.30 24.05 10.80
N THR A 3 -14.13 24.05 11.42
CA THR A 3 -13.49 25.29 11.93
C THR A 3 -12.42 25.89 11.01
N PHE A 4 -11.91 25.18 10.02
CA PHE A 4 -10.85 25.70 9.15
C PHE A 4 -11.34 26.51 7.93
N ARG A 5 -12.63 26.42 7.57
CA ARG A 5 -13.19 27.22 6.47
C ARG A 5 -13.65 28.62 6.88
N PHE A 6 -13.75 28.91 8.18
CA PHE A 6 -14.23 30.22 8.66
C PHE A 6 -13.12 31.28 8.74
N TRP A 7 -11.85 30.87 8.91
CA TRP A 7 -10.74 31.82 9.03
C TRP A 7 -10.17 32.28 7.68
N ALA A 8 -10.26 31.48 6.63
CA ALA A 8 -9.87 31.90 5.27
C ALA A 8 -10.86 32.95 4.68
N LEU A 9 -12.11 32.92 5.09
CA LEU A 9 -13.12 33.91 4.70
C LEU A 9 -13.01 35.22 5.51
N LEU A 10 -12.49 35.16 6.74
CA LEU A 10 -12.39 36.35 7.58
C LEU A 10 -11.18 37.23 7.22
N CYS A 11 -10.05 36.63 6.77
CA CYS A 11 -8.90 37.41 6.27
C CYS A 11 -9.17 38.14 4.95
N CYS A 12 -10.06 37.62 4.10
CA CYS A 12 -10.50 38.36 2.90
C CYS A 12 -11.40 39.58 3.23
N PHE A 13 -12.12 39.56 4.37
CA PHE A 13 -13.02 40.65 4.75
C PHE A 13 -12.32 41.86 5.40
N LEU A 14 -11.12 41.67 5.98
CA LEU A 14 -10.36 42.76 6.60
C LEU A 14 -9.49 43.55 5.61
N CYS A 15 -9.20 43.03 4.43
CA CYS A 15 -8.51 43.76 3.35
C CYS A 15 -9.44 44.65 2.52
N PHE A 16 -10.75 44.54 2.68
CA PHE A 16 -11.72 45.34 1.88
C PHE A 16 -12.14 46.68 2.50
N LYS A 17 -11.72 47.00 3.73
CA LYS A 17 -12.03 48.29 4.38
C LYS A 17 -10.92 49.34 4.28
N LEU A 18 -9.88 49.10 3.50
CA LEU A 18 -8.74 50.02 3.38
C LEU A 18 -8.42 50.40 1.93
N SER A 19 -9.40 50.49 1.07
CA SER A 19 -9.19 51.06 -0.27
C SER A 19 -10.40 51.87 -0.78
N GLU A 20 -10.86 52.84 -0.02
CA GLU A 20 -11.59 54.00 -0.60
C GLU A 20 -10.64 55.04 -1.22
N VAL A 21 -9.45 54.63 -1.61
CA VAL A 21 -8.73 55.27 -2.71
C VAL A 21 -8.82 54.28 -3.86
N VAL A 22 -9.95 54.24 -4.53
CA VAL A 22 -10.04 53.69 -5.87
C VAL A 22 -9.10 54.55 -6.71
N ALA A 23 -7.83 54.15 -6.82
CA ALA A 23 -7.03 54.54 -7.97
C ALA A 23 -7.92 54.25 -9.18
N GLN A 24 -8.19 55.25 -9.99
CA GLN A 24 -8.91 55.12 -11.24
C GLN A 24 -8.26 53.99 -12.02
N GLN A 25 -8.80 52.77 -11.87
CA GLN A 25 -8.32 51.63 -12.66
C GLN A 25 -8.52 52.08 -14.11
N ASN A 26 -7.43 52.08 -14.88
CA ASN A 26 -7.51 52.28 -16.32
C ASN A 26 -8.27 51.08 -16.89
N LEU A 27 -9.60 51.16 -16.89
CA LEU A 27 -10.46 50.16 -17.49
C LEU A 27 -10.18 50.07 -18.99
N SER A 28 -10.42 48.89 -19.57
CA SER A 28 -10.18 48.64 -20.99
C SER A 28 -11.19 49.40 -21.90
N THR A 29 -12.25 49.95 -21.33
CA THR A 29 -13.28 50.73 -22.02
C THR A 29 -13.34 52.18 -21.53
N THR A 30 -13.77 53.08 -22.41
CA THR A 30 -14.18 54.47 -22.09
C THR A 30 -15.69 54.69 -22.19
N ASN A 31 -16.44 53.64 -22.56
CA ASN A 31 -17.89 53.70 -22.68
C ASN A 31 -18.55 53.81 -21.29
N LYS A 32 -19.07 54.99 -20.97
CA LYS A 32 -19.68 55.28 -19.66
C LYS A 32 -20.83 54.33 -19.29
N LYS A 33 -21.66 53.93 -20.29
CA LYS A 33 -22.76 52.98 -20.03
C LYS A 33 -22.24 51.59 -19.69
N ALA A 34 -21.22 51.13 -20.38
CA ALA A 34 -20.54 49.86 -20.06
C ALA A 34 -19.90 49.91 -18.66
N ILE A 35 -19.26 51.04 -18.31
CA ILE A 35 -18.63 51.23 -16.99
C ILE A 35 -19.69 51.21 -15.88
N ASN A 36 -20.84 51.89 -16.07
CA ASN A 36 -21.92 51.90 -15.07
C ASN A 36 -22.46 50.47 -14.85
N ALA A 37 -22.83 49.77 -15.92
CA ALA A 37 -23.29 48.36 -15.81
C ALA A 37 -22.25 47.48 -15.12
N TYR A 38 -20.97 47.65 -15.42
CA TYR A 38 -19.88 46.90 -14.74
C TYR A 38 -19.84 47.21 -13.23
N GLN A 39 -20.00 48.49 -12.84
CA GLN A 39 -20.02 48.88 -11.43
C GLN A 39 -21.25 48.31 -10.71
N ASP A 40 -22.43 48.36 -11.37
CA ASP A 40 -23.66 47.75 -10.84
C ASP A 40 -23.49 46.25 -10.64
N GLY A 41 -22.83 45.58 -11.58
CA GLY A 41 -22.45 44.15 -11.44
C GLY A 41 -21.52 43.88 -10.26
N LEU A 42 -20.52 44.74 -10.02
CA LEU A 42 -19.64 44.63 -8.85
C LEU A 42 -20.40 44.84 -7.53
N GLN A 43 -21.34 45.80 -7.51
CA GLN A 43 -22.22 46.03 -6.36
C GLN A 43 -23.12 44.82 -6.11
N ALA A 44 -23.75 44.27 -7.14
CA ALA A 44 -24.57 43.06 -7.03
C ALA A 44 -23.79 41.87 -6.44
N LEU A 45 -22.48 41.71 -6.82
CA LEU A 45 -21.61 40.71 -6.20
C LEU A 45 -21.38 40.94 -4.70
N GLN A 46 -21.18 42.19 -4.27
CA GLN A 46 -21.05 42.56 -2.85
C GLN A 46 -22.33 42.23 -2.07
N GLU A 47 -23.49 42.45 -2.69
CA GLU A 47 -24.80 42.13 -2.13
C GLU A 47 -25.18 40.64 -2.26
N ARG A 48 -24.32 39.79 -2.85
CA ARG A 48 -24.55 38.37 -3.13
C ARG A 48 -25.71 38.08 -4.07
N LYS A 49 -26.06 39.03 -4.91
CA LYS A 49 -27.08 38.92 -5.94
C LYS A 49 -26.45 38.37 -7.23
N ILE A 50 -26.20 37.10 -7.27
CA ILE A 50 -25.37 36.45 -8.33
C ILE A 50 -26.03 36.63 -9.72
N ASP A 51 -27.32 36.38 -9.83
CA ASP A 51 -28.05 36.49 -11.12
C ASP A 51 -28.05 37.92 -11.66
N GLU A 52 -28.20 38.91 -10.78
CA GLU A 52 -28.11 40.32 -11.13
C GLU A 52 -26.69 40.68 -11.59
N ALA A 53 -25.67 40.18 -10.91
CA ALA A 53 -24.30 40.39 -11.32
C ALA A 53 -24.00 39.82 -12.72
N PHE A 54 -24.52 38.62 -13.05
CA PHE A 54 -24.43 38.06 -14.40
C PHE A 54 -25.02 39.02 -15.44
N GLN A 55 -26.26 39.45 -15.24
CA GLN A 55 -26.96 40.33 -16.17
C GLN A 55 -26.22 41.66 -16.39
N GLN A 56 -25.70 42.26 -15.31
CA GLN A 56 -24.99 43.53 -15.38
C GLN A 56 -23.64 43.41 -16.10
N PHE A 57 -22.89 42.33 -15.91
CA PHE A 57 -21.65 42.10 -16.67
C PHE A 57 -21.92 41.78 -18.15
N GLU A 58 -23.00 41.04 -18.45
CA GLU A 58 -23.42 40.80 -19.83
C GLU A 58 -23.84 42.10 -20.50
N GLU A 59 -24.63 42.99 -19.84
CA GLU A 59 -24.96 44.30 -20.33
C GLU A 59 -23.71 45.16 -20.56
N ALA A 60 -22.73 45.12 -19.66
CA ALA A 60 -21.47 45.84 -19.83
C ALA A 60 -20.75 45.43 -21.12
N ILE A 61 -20.75 44.14 -21.44
CA ILE A 61 -20.14 43.57 -22.66
C ILE A 61 -20.96 43.92 -23.91
N GLU A 62 -22.29 43.91 -23.83
CA GLU A 62 -23.15 44.35 -24.94
C GLU A 62 -22.93 45.82 -25.30
N ARG A 63 -22.65 46.67 -24.30
CA ARG A 63 -22.34 48.10 -24.49
C ARG A 63 -20.93 48.32 -25.05
N ASP A 64 -19.98 47.43 -24.73
CA ASP A 64 -18.63 47.45 -25.27
C ASP A 64 -18.00 46.05 -25.29
N HIS A 65 -17.95 45.46 -26.47
CA HIS A 65 -17.38 44.11 -26.68
C HIS A 65 -15.87 44.02 -26.46
N LEU A 66 -15.17 45.13 -26.23
CA LEU A 66 -13.74 45.16 -25.91
C LEU A 66 -13.50 45.36 -24.41
N PHE A 67 -14.51 45.19 -23.56
CA PHE A 67 -14.39 45.38 -22.12
C PHE A 67 -13.83 44.15 -21.41
N ALA A 68 -12.50 44.06 -21.34
CA ALA A 68 -11.75 42.91 -20.79
C ALA A 68 -12.12 42.56 -19.35
N GLU A 69 -12.32 43.59 -18.50
CA GLU A 69 -12.63 43.39 -17.07
C GLU A 69 -14.03 42.80 -16.87
N ALA A 70 -15.00 43.11 -17.73
CA ALA A 70 -16.33 42.51 -17.65
C ALA A 70 -16.31 41.03 -18.04
N TYR A 71 -15.59 40.66 -19.09
CA TYR A 71 -15.35 39.24 -19.43
C TYR A 71 -14.64 38.51 -18.30
N TYR A 72 -13.64 39.12 -17.67
CA TYR A 72 -12.95 38.53 -16.54
C TYR A 72 -13.89 38.20 -15.37
N GLN A 73 -14.80 39.14 -15.01
CA GLN A 73 -15.76 38.91 -13.92
C GLN A 73 -16.76 37.79 -14.28
N LEU A 74 -17.26 37.75 -15.52
CA LEU A 74 -18.08 36.62 -15.97
C LEU A 74 -17.31 35.28 -15.89
N GLY A 75 -16.06 35.27 -16.30
CA GLY A 75 -15.20 34.10 -16.15
C GLY A 75 -15.16 33.60 -14.71
N ARG A 76 -14.97 34.50 -13.74
CA ARG A 76 -15.00 34.21 -12.31
C ARG A 76 -16.33 33.64 -11.82
N LEU A 77 -17.45 34.24 -12.24
CA LEU A 77 -18.80 33.80 -11.89
C LEU A 77 -19.07 32.38 -12.42
N TYR A 78 -18.73 32.11 -13.69
CA TYR A 78 -18.87 30.79 -14.28
C TYR A 78 -17.99 29.74 -13.57
N GLU A 79 -16.76 30.09 -13.18
CA GLU A 79 -15.87 29.21 -12.43
C GLU A 79 -16.44 28.88 -11.04
N GLN A 80 -16.96 29.89 -10.30
CA GLN A 80 -17.61 29.68 -9.00
C GLN A 80 -18.83 28.75 -9.10
N ASN A 81 -19.58 28.84 -10.22
CA ASN A 81 -20.70 27.97 -10.53
C ASN A 81 -20.29 26.66 -11.20
N ARG A 82 -19.00 26.33 -11.23
CA ARG A 82 -18.45 25.11 -11.84
C ARG A 82 -18.74 24.95 -13.35
N GLN A 83 -19.08 26.02 -14.02
CA GLN A 83 -19.28 26.04 -15.47
C GLN A 83 -17.95 26.34 -16.18
N PHE A 84 -16.98 25.39 -16.04
CA PHE A 84 -15.58 25.60 -16.43
C PHE A 84 -15.40 25.90 -17.93
N GLY A 85 -16.25 25.36 -18.81
CA GLY A 85 -16.24 25.68 -20.24
C GLY A 85 -16.54 27.15 -20.50
N ASN A 86 -17.58 27.69 -19.85
CA ASN A 86 -17.95 29.10 -19.96
C ASN A 86 -16.90 30.00 -19.30
N ALA A 87 -16.33 29.58 -18.18
CA ALA A 87 -15.24 30.29 -17.52
C ALA A 87 -14.03 30.45 -18.45
N ILE A 88 -13.56 29.37 -19.06
CA ILE A 88 -12.45 29.38 -20.04
C ILE A 88 -12.76 30.37 -21.18
N LEU A 89 -13.93 30.25 -21.79
CA LEU A 89 -14.32 31.14 -22.91
C LEU A 89 -14.25 32.62 -22.54
N ASN A 90 -14.72 32.99 -21.33
CA ASN A 90 -14.73 34.37 -20.89
C ASN A 90 -13.33 34.85 -20.47
N TYR A 91 -12.51 34.01 -19.84
CA TYR A 91 -11.11 34.38 -19.57
C TYR A 91 -10.27 34.52 -20.86
N GLU A 92 -10.49 33.66 -21.87
CA GLU A 92 -9.85 33.81 -23.19
C GLU A 92 -10.27 35.13 -23.86
N LYS A 93 -11.58 35.48 -23.84
CA LYS A 93 -12.07 36.75 -24.35
C LYS A 93 -11.45 37.93 -23.60
N SER A 94 -11.43 37.90 -22.26
CA SER A 94 -10.80 38.92 -21.43
C SER A 94 -9.35 39.20 -21.85
N TYR A 95 -8.55 38.13 -22.03
CA TYR A 95 -7.16 38.26 -22.45
C TYR A 95 -7.03 38.75 -23.90
N ASN A 96 -7.78 38.15 -24.84
CA ASN A 96 -7.65 38.41 -26.26
C ASN A 96 -8.09 39.83 -26.68
N VAL A 97 -9.11 40.38 -26.05
CA VAL A 97 -9.60 41.74 -26.40
C VAL A 97 -8.62 42.83 -25.96
N LYS A 98 -7.92 42.63 -24.84
CA LYS A 98 -6.89 43.56 -24.36
C LYS A 98 -5.83 42.87 -23.53
N PRO A 99 -4.79 42.32 -24.15
CA PRO A 99 -3.72 41.56 -23.45
C PRO A 99 -3.03 42.35 -22.33
N GLU A 100 -3.02 43.69 -22.40
CA GLU A 100 -2.40 44.57 -21.39
C GLU A 100 -3.37 45.08 -20.32
N ALA A 101 -4.62 44.56 -20.28
CA ALA A 101 -5.58 44.94 -19.24
C ALA A 101 -5.07 44.53 -17.85
N SER A 102 -5.52 45.23 -16.80
CA SER A 102 -5.14 44.94 -15.41
C SER A 102 -5.50 43.51 -14.97
N THR A 103 -6.54 42.91 -15.59
CA THR A 103 -7.02 41.55 -15.32
C THR A 103 -6.28 40.46 -16.08
N SER A 104 -5.46 40.81 -17.07
CA SER A 104 -4.87 39.84 -18.01
C SER A 104 -3.97 38.81 -17.32
N SER A 105 -3.13 39.20 -16.37
CA SER A 105 -2.29 38.26 -15.62
C SER A 105 -3.12 37.28 -14.82
N ASN A 106 -4.23 37.74 -14.21
CA ASN A 106 -5.13 36.85 -13.47
C ASN A 106 -5.89 35.91 -14.44
N ALA A 107 -6.36 36.42 -15.59
CA ALA A 107 -7.01 35.60 -16.61
C ALA A 107 -6.05 34.48 -17.11
N LEU A 108 -4.79 34.79 -17.39
CA LEU A 108 -3.77 33.81 -17.78
C LEU A 108 -3.53 32.76 -16.70
N GLN A 109 -3.51 33.15 -15.43
CA GLN A 109 -3.37 32.24 -14.30
C GLN A 109 -4.53 31.24 -14.24
N PHE A 110 -5.78 31.74 -14.34
CA PHE A 110 -6.97 30.87 -14.33
C PHE A 110 -7.03 30.00 -15.57
N LEU A 111 -6.69 30.51 -16.75
CA LEU A 111 -6.61 29.71 -17.98
C LEU A 111 -5.59 28.58 -17.86
N GLY A 112 -4.39 28.85 -17.34
CA GLY A 112 -3.40 27.83 -17.07
C GLY A 112 -3.94 26.72 -16.18
N ALA A 113 -4.58 27.07 -15.06
CA ALA A 113 -5.14 26.11 -14.10
C ALA A 113 -6.33 25.32 -14.68
N LEU A 114 -7.26 26.00 -15.38
CA LEU A 114 -8.44 25.36 -15.97
C LEU A 114 -8.09 24.41 -17.11
N TYR A 115 -7.09 24.76 -17.92
CA TYR A 115 -6.63 23.88 -19.00
C TYR A 115 -5.84 22.68 -18.46
N MET A 116 -5.05 22.82 -17.35
CA MET A 116 -4.49 21.66 -16.62
C MET A 116 -5.60 20.72 -16.18
N ARG A 117 -6.63 21.26 -15.50
CA ARG A 117 -7.79 20.51 -15.04
C ARG A 117 -8.59 19.82 -16.16
N LYS A 118 -8.62 20.43 -17.35
CA LYS A 118 -9.29 19.87 -18.53
C LYS A 118 -8.47 18.80 -19.23
N GLY A 119 -7.18 18.64 -18.89
CA GLY A 119 -6.23 17.76 -19.57
C GLY A 119 -5.70 18.33 -20.91
N ASP A 120 -5.97 19.61 -21.23
CA ASP A 120 -5.39 20.30 -22.39
C ASP A 120 -4.05 20.95 -22.00
N TYR A 121 -3.07 20.09 -21.77
CA TYR A 121 -1.77 20.50 -21.24
C TYR A 121 -0.99 21.43 -22.19
N THR A 122 -1.22 21.32 -23.49
CA THR A 122 -0.59 22.19 -24.49
C THR A 122 -1.05 23.63 -24.31
N LYS A 123 -2.36 23.86 -24.18
CA LYS A 123 -2.89 25.20 -23.90
C LYS A 123 -2.53 25.68 -22.50
N ALA A 124 -2.57 24.80 -21.50
CA ALA A 124 -2.17 25.14 -20.14
C ALA A 124 -0.74 25.70 -20.13
N LYS A 125 0.22 24.98 -20.75
CA LYS A 125 1.60 25.42 -20.88
C LYS A 125 1.70 26.77 -21.56
N ALA A 126 1.04 26.96 -22.71
CA ALA A 126 1.09 28.20 -23.46
C ALA A 126 0.63 29.43 -22.62
N TYR A 127 -0.48 29.29 -21.89
CA TYR A 127 -0.96 30.40 -21.04
C TYR A 127 -0.06 30.65 -19.82
N LEU A 128 0.52 29.61 -19.23
CA LEU A 128 1.46 29.76 -18.11
C LEU A 128 2.79 30.39 -18.56
N GLU A 129 3.26 30.10 -19.76
CA GLU A 129 4.45 30.73 -20.35
C GLU A 129 4.21 32.22 -20.67
N LEU A 130 3.00 32.59 -21.10
CA LEU A 130 2.61 33.99 -21.26
C LEU A 130 2.47 34.73 -19.92
N LEU A 131 2.10 34.02 -18.84
CA LEU A 131 1.99 34.59 -17.50
C LEU A 131 3.35 34.83 -16.85
N LEU A 132 4.30 33.91 -17.00
CA LEU A 132 5.55 33.90 -16.24
C LEU A 132 6.34 35.22 -16.29
N PRO A 133 6.55 35.87 -17.47
CA PRO A 133 7.29 37.14 -17.55
C PRO A 133 6.53 38.34 -16.96
N ARG A 134 5.23 38.21 -16.66
CA ARG A 134 4.39 39.26 -16.09
C ARG A 134 4.44 39.28 -14.56
N ILE A 135 5.00 38.26 -13.93
CA ILE A 135 5.11 38.15 -12.46
C ILE A 135 6.36 38.94 -12.02
N PRO A 136 6.19 39.90 -11.07
CA PRO A 136 7.33 40.64 -10.55
C PRO A 136 8.41 39.72 -9.98
N PRO A 137 9.70 39.98 -10.22
CA PRO A 137 10.80 39.14 -9.73
C PRO A 137 10.84 38.94 -8.21
N ALA A 138 10.28 39.91 -7.46
CA ALA A 138 10.16 39.81 -6.00
C ALA A 138 9.19 38.70 -5.56
N ASN A 139 8.24 38.27 -6.41
CA ASN A 139 7.26 37.22 -6.10
C ASN A 139 7.83 35.81 -6.40
N ASN A 140 8.98 35.50 -5.83
CA ASN A 140 9.71 34.27 -6.10
C ASN A 140 8.87 33.00 -5.90
N LEU A 141 8.02 32.95 -4.86
CA LEU A 141 7.13 31.81 -4.60
C LEU A 141 6.13 31.58 -5.74
N THR A 142 5.51 32.64 -6.27
CA THR A 142 4.59 32.56 -7.40
C THR A 142 5.31 32.10 -8.66
N ILE A 143 6.50 32.63 -8.91
CA ILE A 143 7.37 32.23 -10.04
C ILE A 143 7.68 30.74 -9.97
N GLN A 144 8.06 30.22 -8.79
CA GLN A 144 8.34 28.78 -8.61
C GLN A 144 7.10 27.93 -8.85
N LYS A 145 5.93 28.33 -8.36
CA LYS A 145 4.66 27.62 -8.62
C LYS A 145 4.32 27.56 -10.10
N ILE A 146 4.44 28.68 -10.83
CA ILE A 146 4.17 28.71 -12.28
C ILE A 146 5.17 27.84 -13.03
N LYS A 147 6.46 27.91 -12.71
CA LYS A 147 7.49 27.04 -13.32
C LYS A 147 7.19 25.57 -13.08
N ARG A 148 6.77 25.20 -11.86
CA ARG A 148 6.34 23.82 -11.56
C ARG A 148 5.15 23.41 -12.43
N SER A 149 4.13 24.27 -12.55
CA SER A 149 2.96 23.98 -13.40
C SER A 149 3.34 23.82 -14.89
N ILE A 150 4.31 24.60 -15.37
CA ILE A 150 4.85 24.43 -16.75
C ILE A 150 5.57 23.08 -16.88
N THR A 151 6.43 22.71 -15.92
CA THR A 151 7.10 21.41 -15.90
C THR A 151 6.09 20.26 -15.85
N ASN A 152 5.03 20.38 -15.07
CA ASN A 152 3.94 19.41 -15.00
C ASN A 152 3.21 19.29 -16.36
N ALA A 153 2.89 20.41 -17.00
CA ALA A 153 2.28 20.40 -18.34
C ALA A 153 3.21 19.73 -19.38
N GLU A 154 4.52 20.01 -19.34
CA GLU A 154 5.52 19.37 -20.23
C GLU A 154 5.63 17.87 -20.01
N PHE A 155 5.60 17.43 -18.76
CA PHE A 155 5.56 16.02 -18.40
C PHE A 155 4.27 15.37 -18.93
N ALA A 156 3.13 16.00 -18.68
CA ALA A 156 1.80 15.49 -19.05
C ALA A 156 1.63 15.36 -20.57
N ILE A 157 2.12 16.33 -21.36
CA ILE A 157 2.13 16.25 -22.85
C ILE A 157 2.85 14.97 -23.29
N LYS A 158 4.06 14.73 -22.77
CA LYS A 158 4.85 13.54 -23.12
C LYS A 158 4.18 12.24 -22.65
N ALA A 159 3.58 12.25 -21.48
CA ALA A 159 2.91 11.07 -20.93
C ALA A 159 1.67 10.68 -21.75
N VAL A 160 0.89 11.66 -22.21
CA VAL A 160 -0.29 11.41 -23.07
C VAL A 160 0.11 10.94 -24.49
N GLU A 161 1.26 11.39 -25.00
CA GLU A 161 1.80 10.92 -26.28
C GLU A 161 2.27 9.46 -26.24
N GLN A 162 2.59 8.94 -25.04
CA GLN A 162 3.08 7.57 -24.82
C GLN A 162 2.24 6.85 -23.75
N PRO A 163 0.95 6.60 -24.02
CA PRO A 163 0.07 6.00 -23.04
C PRO A 163 0.47 4.55 -22.75
N LEU A 164 0.34 4.13 -21.50
CA LEU A 164 0.44 2.73 -21.14
C LEU A 164 -0.81 1.98 -21.64
N ASP A 165 -0.63 0.73 -22.04
CA ASP A 165 -1.75 -0.15 -22.39
C ASP A 165 -2.45 -0.66 -21.11
N ILE A 166 -3.27 0.20 -20.53
CA ILE A 166 -4.02 -0.06 -19.30
C ILE A 166 -5.48 0.33 -19.51
N LYS A 167 -6.36 -0.58 -19.14
CA LYS A 167 -7.80 -0.32 -19.10
C LYS A 167 -8.33 -0.58 -17.69
N PRO A 168 -8.78 0.46 -16.97
CA PRO A 168 -9.44 0.28 -15.68
C PRO A 168 -10.77 -0.48 -15.83
N ASN A 169 -10.96 -1.52 -15.04
CA ASN A 169 -12.21 -2.28 -14.95
C ASN A 169 -12.85 -2.00 -13.60
N PHE A 170 -14.09 -1.48 -13.61
CA PHE A 170 -14.83 -1.28 -12.37
C PHE A 170 -15.10 -2.61 -11.68
N LEU A 171 -14.89 -2.66 -10.36
CA LEU A 171 -15.32 -3.79 -9.56
C LEU A 171 -16.85 -3.90 -9.60
N PRO A 172 -17.42 -5.11 -9.41
CA PRO A 172 -18.86 -5.34 -9.50
C PRO A 172 -19.64 -4.54 -8.43
N ASN A 173 -20.94 -4.39 -8.65
CA ASN A 173 -21.83 -3.67 -7.74
C ASN A 173 -21.89 -4.29 -6.33
N SER A 174 -21.56 -5.58 -6.17
CA SER A 174 -21.39 -6.20 -4.85
C SER A 174 -20.30 -5.52 -4.00
N VAL A 175 -19.30 -4.92 -4.64
CA VAL A 175 -18.25 -4.11 -4.00
C VAL A 175 -18.55 -2.62 -4.13
N ASN A 176 -18.85 -2.14 -5.34
CA ASN A 176 -19.07 -0.73 -5.65
C ASN A 176 -20.51 -0.26 -5.29
N ALA A 177 -21.01 -0.63 -4.11
CA ALA A 177 -22.39 -0.39 -3.67
C ALA A 177 -22.65 1.00 -3.06
N PHE A 178 -21.59 1.79 -2.75
CA PHE A 178 -21.69 3.05 -2.01
C PHE A 178 -21.47 4.26 -2.93
N ASP A 179 -21.76 5.46 -2.47
CA ASP A 179 -21.51 6.68 -3.24
C ASP A 179 -20.02 6.87 -3.52
N THR A 180 -19.19 6.70 -2.49
CA THR A 180 -17.74 6.84 -2.58
C THR A 180 -17.05 5.65 -1.92
N GLN A 181 -16.12 5.00 -2.63
CA GLN A 181 -15.26 3.93 -2.11
C GLN A 181 -13.81 4.25 -2.44
N TYR A 182 -12.90 4.02 -1.49
CA TYR A 182 -11.49 4.34 -1.63
C TYR A 182 -10.61 3.55 -0.68
N PHE A 183 -9.28 3.65 -0.84
CA PHE A 183 -8.26 2.96 -0.07
C PHE A 183 -8.44 1.44 -0.03
N PRO A 184 -8.44 0.77 -1.20
CA PRO A 184 -8.50 -0.69 -1.24
C PRO A 184 -7.22 -1.31 -0.69
N THR A 185 -7.36 -2.38 0.09
CA THR A 185 -6.25 -3.24 0.53
C THR A 185 -6.71 -4.69 0.50
N LEU A 186 -5.82 -5.61 0.08
CA LEU A 186 -6.15 -7.02 -0.05
C LEU A 186 -5.16 -7.88 0.74
N THR A 187 -5.64 -9.06 1.15
CA THR A 187 -4.76 -10.13 1.62
C THR A 187 -3.89 -10.67 0.47
N ALA A 188 -2.76 -11.31 0.81
CA ALA A 188 -1.83 -11.80 -0.20
C ALA A 188 -2.46 -12.83 -1.16
N ASP A 189 -3.42 -13.63 -0.68
CA ASP A 189 -4.17 -14.60 -1.49
C ASP A 189 -5.29 -13.97 -2.32
N ARG A 190 -5.52 -12.67 -2.20
CA ARG A 190 -6.54 -11.91 -2.93
C ARG A 190 -7.98 -12.34 -2.64
N GLU A 191 -8.21 -13.06 -1.53
CA GLU A 191 -9.55 -13.54 -1.17
C GLU A 191 -10.32 -12.57 -0.27
N THR A 192 -9.63 -11.58 0.34
CA THR A 192 -10.25 -10.57 1.18
C THR A 192 -9.87 -9.18 0.68
N LEU A 193 -10.86 -8.39 0.31
CA LEU A 193 -10.73 -6.96 -0.04
C LEU A 193 -11.34 -6.14 1.08
N ILE A 194 -10.55 -5.22 1.65
CA ILE A 194 -11.00 -4.21 2.61
C ILE A 194 -10.89 -2.85 1.96
N PHE A 195 -11.85 -1.97 2.20
CA PHE A 195 -11.86 -0.62 1.67
C PHE A 195 -12.68 0.32 2.57
N THR A 196 -12.43 1.61 2.44
CA THR A 196 -13.24 2.64 3.07
C THR A 196 -14.42 2.99 2.16
N ALA A 197 -15.61 3.14 2.73
CA ALA A 197 -16.75 3.64 1.99
C ALA A 197 -17.54 4.70 2.78
N GLN A 198 -18.16 5.59 2.03
CA GLN A 198 -18.98 6.68 2.54
C GLN A 198 -20.25 6.81 1.69
N ASN A 199 -21.39 7.00 2.36
CA ASN A 199 -22.61 7.46 1.73
C ASN A 199 -22.79 8.95 1.99
N HIS A 200 -23.22 9.70 0.97
CA HIS A 200 -23.42 11.15 1.09
C HIS A 200 -24.55 11.53 2.07
N SER A 201 -25.44 10.57 2.38
CA SER A 201 -26.59 10.79 3.27
C SER A 201 -26.19 11.00 4.74
N ASN A 202 -25.23 10.23 5.25
CA ASN A 202 -24.78 10.28 6.65
C ASN A 202 -23.36 10.83 6.80
N ARG A 203 -22.54 10.83 5.74
CA ARG A 203 -21.15 11.29 5.69
C ARG A 203 -20.19 10.53 6.62
N ASP A 204 -20.63 9.42 7.19
CA ASP A 204 -19.77 8.59 8.03
C ASP A 204 -18.88 7.72 7.13
N GLU A 205 -17.59 7.75 7.40
CA GLU A 205 -16.61 6.85 6.79
C GLU A 205 -16.53 5.58 7.62
N ASN A 206 -16.68 4.43 6.96
CA ASN A 206 -16.61 3.13 7.58
C ASN A 206 -15.78 2.16 6.76
N LEU A 207 -15.20 1.14 7.40
CA LEU A 207 -14.48 0.06 6.76
C LEU A 207 -15.44 -1.06 6.33
N TYR A 208 -15.30 -1.50 5.09
CA TYR A 208 -16.06 -2.59 4.52
C TYR A 208 -15.16 -3.72 4.05
N VAL A 209 -15.68 -4.93 4.05
CA VAL A 209 -14.99 -6.12 3.59
C VAL A 209 -15.82 -6.87 2.56
N ALA A 210 -15.21 -7.26 1.45
CA ALA A 210 -15.75 -8.19 0.47
C ALA A 210 -14.85 -9.44 0.41
N GLN A 211 -15.48 -10.62 0.28
CA GLN A 211 -14.79 -11.90 0.17
C GLN A 211 -14.89 -12.43 -1.28
N TRP A 212 -13.79 -12.94 -1.80
CA TRP A 212 -13.78 -13.66 -3.06
C TRP A 212 -14.16 -15.12 -2.82
N LYS A 213 -15.31 -15.54 -3.35
CA LYS A 213 -15.80 -16.93 -3.26
C LYS A 213 -16.52 -17.28 -4.55
N ASP A 214 -16.45 -18.54 -4.96
CA ASP A 214 -17.15 -19.05 -6.15
C ASP A 214 -16.86 -18.20 -7.40
N ASN A 215 -15.59 -17.78 -7.58
CA ASN A 215 -15.10 -16.94 -8.68
C ASN A 215 -15.81 -15.56 -8.79
N GLN A 216 -16.29 -15.03 -7.67
CA GLN A 216 -16.89 -13.69 -7.64
C GLN A 216 -16.71 -13.00 -6.29
N TRP A 217 -16.74 -11.67 -6.32
CA TRP A 217 -16.82 -10.86 -5.12
C TRP A 217 -18.21 -10.95 -4.50
N GLN A 218 -18.27 -11.40 -3.25
CA GLN A 218 -19.49 -11.40 -2.46
C GLN A 218 -19.87 -9.96 -2.08
N GLN A 219 -21.14 -9.77 -1.64
CA GLN A 219 -21.64 -8.48 -1.21
C GLN A 219 -20.79 -7.92 -0.08
N ALA A 220 -20.30 -6.71 -0.25
CA ALA A 220 -19.53 -5.99 0.78
C ALA A 220 -20.40 -5.73 2.02
N LYS A 221 -19.80 -5.92 3.18
CA LYS A 221 -20.43 -5.69 4.50
C LYS A 221 -19.49 -4.92 5.42
N GLY A 222 -20.03 -4.28 6.44
CA GLY A 222 -19.21 -3.69 7.50
C GLY A 222 -18.21 -4.71 8.05
N ILE A 223 -16.97 -4.28 8.28
CA ILE A 223 -15.89 -5.21 8.65
C ILE A 223 -16.12 -5.85 10.03
N SER A 224 -16.58 -5.08 11.01
CA SER A 224 -16.89 -5.51 12.38
C SER A 224 -17.54 -4.37 13.16
N GLU A 225 -18.41 -4.69 14.10
CA GLU A 225 -18.97 -3.73 15.07
C GLU A 225 -17.93 -3.28 16.11
N GLN A 226 -16.83 -4.02 16.29
CA GLN A 226 -15.70 -3.59 17.10
C GLN A 226 -14.88 -2.49 16.40
N ILE A 227 -14.86 -2.50 15.08
CA ILE A 227 -14.08 -1.57 14.22
C ILE A 227 -14.93 -0.33 13.87
N ASN A 228 -16.09 -0.53 13.23
CA ASN A 228 -16.94 0.58 12.80
C ASN A 228 -17.75 1.14 13.98
N THR A 229 -17.78 2.46 14.11
CA THR A 229 -18.54 3.16 15.16
C THR A 229 -19.39 4.28 14.53
N SER A 230 -19.90 5.18 15.34
CA SER A 230 -20.55 6.42 14.89
C SER A 230 -19.55 7.53 14.54
N GLN A 231 -18.27 7.27 14.61
CA GLN A 231 -17.19 8.17 14.19
C GLN A 231 -16.65 7.74 12.82
N ASN A 232 -15.70 8.48 12.29
CA ASN A 232 -15.07 8.14 11.02
C ASN A 232 -13.95 7.11 11.24
N GLU A 233 -14.11 5.94 10.66
CA GLU A 233 -13.09 4.93 10.51
C GLU A 233 -12.76 4.80 9.02
N GLY A 234 -11.53 5.18 8.66
CA GLY A 234 -11.09 5.18 7.25
C GLY A 234 -9.69 4.63 7.06
N THR A 235 -9.26 4.60 5.83
CA THR A 235 -7.90 4.25 5.42
C THR A 235 -7.28 3.12 6.23
N ALA A 236 -7.41 1.90 5.75
CA ALA A 236 -6.90 0.72 6.44
C ALA A 236 -5.78 0.03 5.68
N SER A 237 -4.94 -0.67 6.40
CA SER A 237 -3.97 -1.62 5.87
C SER A 237 -4.06 -2.94 6.62
N ILE A 238 -4.08 -4.03 5.87
CA ILE A 238 -4.11 -5.39 6.41
C ILE A 238 -2.76 -6.06 6.18
N SER A 239 -2.28 -6.83 7.17
CA SER A 239 -1.10 -7.69 6.98
C SER A 239 -1.36 -8.75 5.89
N ALA A 240 -0.31 -9.24 5.27
CA ALA A 240 -0.42 -10.21 4.18
C ALA A 240 -1.18 -11.49 4.57
N ASP A 241 -1.11 -11.88 5.84
CA ASP A 241 -1.82 -13.04 6.39
C ASP A 241 -3.28 -12.75 6.79
N GLY A 242 -3.74 -11.50 6.63
CA GLY A 242 -5.10 -11.08 6.95
C GLY A 242 -5.42 -11.01 8.45
N ARG A 243 -4.41 -10.99 9.34
CA ARG A 243 -4.61 -11.11 10.79
C ARG A 243 -4.38 -9.82 11.57
N THR A 244 -3.67 -8.86 11.02
CA THR A 244 -3.41 -7.57 11.65
C THR A 244 -4.01 -6.47 10.79
N LEU A 245 -4.90 -5.68 11.38
CA LEU A 245 -5.49 -4.52 10.74
C LEU A 245 -4.98 -3.26 11.45
N VAL A 246 -4.40 -2.35 10.69
CA VAL A 246 -4.11 -0.98 11.13
C VAL A 246 -5.02 -0.05 10.37
N PHE A 247 -5.70 0.85 11.06
CA PHE A 247 -6.64 1.77 10.43
C PHE A 247 -6.66 3.12 11.15
N THR A 248 -7.19 4.13 10.46
CA THR A 248 -7.36 5.48 11.00
C THR A 248 -8.72 5.62 11.65
N SER A 249 -8.78 6.24 12.84
CA SER A 249 -10.02 6.70 13.46
C SER A 249 -9.90 8.16 13.88
N CYS A 250 -10.90 8.96 13.54
CA CYS A 250 -10.91 10.40 13.78
C CYS A 250 -12.03 10.78 14.77
N GLY A 251 -11.68 11.55 15.81
CA GLY A 251 -12.64 12.15 16.72
C GLY A 251 -13.24 11.22 17.78
N GLY A 252 -12.64 10.04 18.03
CA GLY A 252 -13.13 9.08 19.02
C GLY A 252 -12.03 8.26 19.69
N ARG A 253 -12.40 7.21 20.45
CA ARG A 253 -11.53 6.10 20.90
C ARG A 253 -10.27 6.48 21.66
N ASN A 254 -10.27 7.47 22.53
CA ASN A 254 -9.04 7.91 23.23
C ASN A 254 -7.92 8.34 22.26
N SER A 255 -8.27 9.07 21.21
CA SER A 255 -7.31 9.66 20.28
C SER A 255 -6.36 10.63 20.99
N ILE A 256 -5.11 10.68 20.55
CA ILE A 256 -4.07 11.61 20.99
C ILE A 256 -4.15 12.90 20.16
N GLY A 257 -4.33 12.75 18.84
CA GLY A 257 -4.44 13.82 17.87
C GLY A 257 -5.85 13.98 17.29
N SER A 258 -5.95 14.67 16.14
CA SER A 258 -7.20 14.85 15.42
C SER A 258 -7.68 13.56 14.75
N CYS A 259 -6.76 12.77 14.25
CA CYS A 259 -6.93 11.40 13.75
C CYS A 259 -5.73 10.58 14.19
N ASP A 260 -5.95 9.35 14.61
CA ASP A 260 -4.92 8.45 15.09
C ASP A 260 -4.99 7.08 14.39
N LEU A 261 -3.88 6.37 14.39
CA LEU A 261 -3.78 4.98 13.96
C LEU A 261 -4.09 4.03 15.11
N PHE A 262 -4.98 3.09 14.82
CA PHE A 262 -5.40 2.01 15.71
C PHE A 262 -5.03 0.67 15.12
N ILE A 263 -4.74 -0.30 15.99
CA ILE A 263 -4.43 -1.68 15.61
C ILE A 263 -5.47 -2.63 16.19
N SER A 264 -5.88 -3.61 15.39
CA SER A 264 -6.75 -4.69 15.79
C SER A 264 -6.25 -6.02 15.21
N TYR A 265 -6.52 -7.11 15.91
CA TYR A 265 -6.09 -8.45 15.53
C TYR A 265 -7.32 -9.32 15.23
N ARG A 266 -7.20 -10.18 14.23
CA ARG A 266 -8.28 -11.11 13.90
C ARG A 266 -8.27 -12.29 14.86
N GLU A 267 -9.44 -12.59 15.41
CA GLU A 267 -9.70 -13.77 16.25
C GLU A 267 -10.86 -14.55 15.63
N GLY A 268 -10.55 -15.67 14.99
CA GLY A 268 -11.54 -16.44 14.23
C GLY A 268 -12.15 -15.62 13.09
N ASN A 269 -13.45 -15.35 13.19
CA ASN A 269 -14.19 -14.62 12.15
C ASN A 269 -14.40 -13.12 12.47
N ASP A 270 -13.93 -12.62 13.60
CA ASP A 270 -14.11 -11.23 14.01
C ASP A 270 -12.77 -10.58 14.42
N TRP A 271 -12.82 -9.34 14.85
CA TRP A 271 -11.69 -8.50 15.23
C TRP A 271 -11.70 -8.20 16.72
N THR A 272 -10.52 -8.12 17.33
CA THR A 272 -10.36 -7.66 18.70
C THR A 272 -10.75 -6.18 18.83
N LYS A 273 -11.08 -5.74 20.04
CA LYS A 273 -11.28 -4.31 20.31
C LYS A 273 -10.01 -3.53 19.91
N PRO A 274 -10.12 -2.49 19.05
CA PRO A 274 -8.98 -1.73 18.59
C PRO A 274 -8.21 -1.03 19.72
N VAL A 275 -6.90 -1.01 19.61
CA VAL A 275 -5.98 -0.34 20.54
C VAL A 275 -5.28 0.80 19.82
N ASN A 276 -5.24 2.00 20.44
CA ASN A 276 -4.45 3.13 19.95
C ASN A 276 -2.96 2.73 19.91
N MET A 277 -2.27 3.00 18.82
CA MET A 277 -0.86 2.60 18.64
C MET A 277 0.12 3.44 19.50
N GLY A 278 -0.39 4.41 20.23
CA GLY A 278 0.37 5.19 21.21
C GLY A 278 1.36 6.19 20.61
N GLN A 279 2.07 6.91 21.48
CA GLN A 279 2.94 8.04 21.11
C GLN A 279 4.19 7.66 20.30
N ALA A 280 4.53 6.38 20.18
CA ALA A 280 5.58 5.94 19.27
C ALA A 280 5.17 6.14 17.80
N ILE A 281 3.88 5.98 17.52
CA ILE A 281 3.27 6.10 16.19
C ILE A 281 2.46 7.39 16.08
N ASN A 282 1.49 7.62 16.97
CA ASN A 282 0.58 8.76 16.92
C ASN A 282 1.18 10.02 17.55
N SER A 283 0.80 11.17 17.03
CA SER A 283 1.20 12.51 17.49
C SER A 283 -0.03 13.31 17.97
N GLY A 284 0.17 14.57 18.35
CA GLY A 284 -0.94 15.48 18.65
C GLY A 284 -1.64 16.05 17.41
N GLU A 285 -1.18 15.72 16.22
CA GLU A 285 -1.64 16.25 14.95
C GLU A 285 -2.52 15.21 14.21
N TRP A 286 -2.44 15.17 12.87
CA TRP A 286 -3.17 14.20 12.03
C TRP A 286 -2.27 13.06 11.61
N ASP A 287 -2.59 11.84 12.03
CA ASP A 287 -1.88 10.61 11.69
C ASP A 287 -2.85 9.64 11.00
N SER A 288 -2.54 9.23 9.75
CA SER A 288 -3.50 8.51 8.91
C SER A 288 -2.81 7.71 7.80
N GLN A 289 -3.60 7.06 6.95
CA GLN A 289 -3.19 6.36 5.73
C GLN A 289 -2.08 5.33 5.98
N PRO A 290 -2.31 4.34 6.84
CA PRO A 290 -1.32 3.34 7.16
C PRO A 290 -1.05 2.40 5.98
N SER A 291 0.20 1.91 5.88
CA SER A 291 0.60 0.80 5.02
C SER A 291 1.53 -0.12 5.77
N LEU A 292 1.07 -1.32 6.05
CA LEU A 292 1.80 -2.33 6.81
C LEU A 292 2.60 -3.23 5.87
N SER A 293 3.85 -3.52 6.20
CA SER A 293 4.64 -4.52 5.48
C SER A 293 4.01 -5.92 5.57
N ALA A 294 4.33 -6.79 4.64
CA ALA A 294 3.77 -8.14 4.57
C ALA A 294 3.94 -8.96 5.86
N ASP A 295 5.07 -8.76 6.56
CA ASP A 295 5.37 -9.40 7.85
C ASP A 295 4.74 -8.69 9.06
N GLY A 296 4.03 -7.58 8.86
CA GLY A 296 3.38 -6.80 9.91
C GLY A 296 4.34 -6.03 10.83
N ARG A 297 5.63 -5.91 10.50
CA ARG A 297 6.66 -5.35 11.41
C ARG A 297 7.18 -3.97 11.03
N THR A 298 6.83 -3.48 9.85
CA THR A 298 7.13 -2.12 9.38
C THR A 298 5.83 -1.43 9.01
N LEU A 299 5.62 -0.22 9.54
CA LEU A 299 4.46 0.60 9.26
C LEU A 299 4.89 1.90 8.61
N TYR A 300 4.39 2.17 7.41
CA TYR A 300 4.43 3.45 6.76
C TYR A 300 3.09 4.15 6.99
N PHE A 301 3.10 5.46 7.16
CA PHE A 301 1.86 6.23 7.36
C PHE A 301 2.10 7.71 7.06
N VAL A 302 1.05 8.48 6.99
CA VAL A 302 1.10 9.92 6.70
C VAL A 302 0.85 10.73 7.96
N SER A 303 1.61 11.82 8.13
CA SER A 303 1.44 12.74 9.25
C SER A 303 1.86 14.16 8.88
N ASP A 304 1.17 15.15 9.45
CA ASP A 304 1.53 16.57 9.40
C ASP A 304 2.23 17.04 10.69
N ARG A 305 2.75 16.08 11.47
CA ARG A 305 3.45 16.34 12.74
C ARG A 305 4.67 17.22 12.57
N ARG A 306 5.08 17.85 13.67
CA ARG A 306 6.30 18.64 13.71
C ARG A 306 7.52 17.80 13.26
N GLY A 307 8.29 18.34 12.33
CA GLY A 307 9.44 17.68 11.71
C GLY A 307 9.14 17.14 10.31
N SER A 308 7.93 17.37 9.78
CA SER A 308 7.65 17.18 8.36
C SER A 308 8.48 18.14 7.50
N ILE A 309 8.84 17.69 6.30
CA ILE A 309 9.58 18.45 5.28
C ILE A 309 8.61 19.39 4.57
N GLY A 310 7.42 18.87 4.28
CA GLY A 310 6.34 19.56 3.59
C GLY A 310 5.11 19.81 4.45
N LYS A 311 3.95 19.67 3.81
CA LYS A 311 2.64 19.80 4.46
C LYS A 311 2.31 18.53 5.23
N ARG A 312 2.15 17.43 4.50
CA ARG A 312 1.95 16.07 5.02
C ARG A 312 2.99 15.16 4.41
N ASP A 313 3.68 14.43 5.25
CA ASP A 313 4.80 13.59 4.87
C ASP A 313 4.52 12.12 5.16
N ILE A 314 5.22 11.24 4.46
CA ILE A 314 5.26 9.82 4.76
C ILE A 314 6.30 9.58 5.85
N TRP A 315 5.88 8.88 6.91
CA TRP A 315 6.66 8.47 8.06
C TRP A 315 6.76 6.95 8.13
N VAL A 316 7.77 6.44 8.83
CA VAL A 316 7.99 5.00 8.99
C VAL A 316 8.32 4.65 10.43
N SER A 317 7.81 3.52 10.89
CA SER A 317 8.22 2.88 12.16
C SER A 317 8.41 1.39 11.96
N THR A 318 9.29 0.80 12.79
CA THR A 318 9.55 -0.65 12.80
C THR A 318 9.37 -1.19 14.21
N GLN A 319 8.98 -2.46 14.33
CA GLN A 319 9.01 -3.15 15.60
C GLN A 319 10.43 -3.58 15.97
N ASP A 320 10.74 -3.55 17.25
CA ASP A 320 11.97 -4.15 17.78
C ASP A 320 11.83 -5.68 17.94
N SER A 321 12.83 -6.33 18.53
CA SER A 321 12.83 -7.77 18.77
C SER A 321 11.75 -8.26 19.75
N THR A 322 11.19 -7.34 20.56
CA THR A 322 10.10 -7.63 21.51
C THR A 322 8.71 -7.40 20.92
N GLY A 323 8.62 -6.89 19.67
CA GLY A 323 7.37 -6.51 19.00
C GLY A 323 6.86 -5.12 19.35
N GLN A 324 7.64 -4.29 20.06
CA GLN A 324 7.30 -2.91 20.39
C GLN A 324 7.60 -1.98 19.22
N TRP A 325 6.68 -1.08 18.88
CA TRP A 325 6.89 -0.07 17.85
C TRP A 325 7.92 0.98 18.30
N LYS A 326 8.92 1.20 17.47
CA LYS A 326 9.89 2.28 17.66
C LYS A 326 9.27 3.62 17.31
N LYS A 327 9.87 4.71 17.82
CA LYS A 327 9.46 6.07 17.45
C LYS A 327 9.51 6.27 15.94
N ALA A 328 8.43 6.80 15.38
CA ALA A 328 8.31 7.09 13.96
C ALA A 328 9.40 8.07 13.48
N GLN A 329 9.88 7.84 12.26
CA GLN A 329 10.88 8.66 11.58
C GLN A 329 10.32 9.14 10.24
N ASN A 330 10.65 10.38 9.86
CA ASN A 330 10.34 10.90 8.53
C ASN A 330 11.10 10.09 7.47
N LEU A 331 10.44 9.75 6.36
CA LEU A 331 11.04 8.90 5.32
C LEU A 331 12.13 9.63 4.50
N GLY A 332 12.23 10.95 4.66
CA GLY A 332 13.31 11.75 4.08
C GLY A 332 12.99 12.35 2.71
N LYS A 333 13.93 13.20 2.25
CA LYS A 333 13.76 14.04 1.05
C LYS A 333 13.74 13.28 -0.28
N ASN A 334 14.15 12.02 -0.29
CA ASN A 334 14.05 11.20 -1.51
C ASN A 334 12.60 10.83 -1.82
N ILE A 335 11.73 10.84 -0.81
CA ILE A 335 10.30 10.53 -0.95
C ILE A 335 9.48 11.80 -0.71
N ASN A 336 9.68 12.48 0.44
CA ASN A 336 8.88 13.60 0.87
C ASN A 336 9.33 14.91 0.22
N THR A 337 8.36 15.72 -0.20
CA THR A 337 8.54 17.00 -0.87
C THR A 337 8.11 18.17 0.04
N ALA A 338 8.02 19.39 -0.50
CA ALA A 338 7.48 20.55 0.22
C ALA A 338 5.94 20.61 0.22
N GLU A 339 5.28 19.75 -0.52
CA GLU A 339 3.81 19.68 -0.64
C GLU A 339 3.27 18.43 0.08
N ASP A 340 2.11 17.92 -0.33
CA ASP A 340 1.51 16.73 0.22
C ASP A 340 2.09 15.46 -0.42
N ASP A 341 2.61 14.54 0.41
CA ASP A 341 3.05 13.20 0.05
C ASP A 341 2.21 12.19 0.83
N LEU A 342 1.34 11.45 0.13
CA LEU A 342 0.20 10.73 0.71
C LEU A 342 0.16 9.27 0.27
N SER A 343 -0.75 8.52 0.90
CA SER A 343 -1.18 7.18 0.47
C SER A 343 -0.04 6.20 0.21
N PRO A 344 0.91 6.04 1.16
CA PRO A 344 1.96 5.06 0.99
C PRO A 344 1.37 3.65 0.87
N PHE A 345 1.94 2.85 -0.03
CA PHE A 345 1.69 1.42 -0.12
C PHE A 345 3.03 0.69 -0.30
N ILE A 346 3.46 -0.04 0.71
CA ILE A 346 4.62 -0.93 0.61
C ILE A 346 4.19 -2.26 0.00
N HIS A 347 4.75 -2.60 -1.16
CA HIS A 347 4.49 -3.87 -1.81
C HIS A 347 4.94 -5.06 -0.93
N ALA A 348 4.33 -6.22 -1.11
CA ALA A 348 4.59 -7.41 -0.33
C ALA A 348 6.07 -7.86 -0.33
N ASN A 349 6.85 -7.48 -1.34
CA ASN A 349 8.30 -7.74 -1.40
C ASN A 349 9.14 -6.89 -0.42
N GLY A 350 8.55 -5.87 0.23
CA GLY A 350 9.22 -4.96 1.15
C GLY A 350 10.30 -4.07 0.50
N GLN A 351 10.38 -4.03 -0.85
CA GLN A 351 11.40 -3.32 -1.61
C GLN A 351 10.83 -2.23 -2.53
N THR A 352 9.53 -2.24 -2.79
CA THR A 352 8.87 -1.29 -3.69
C THR A 352 7.82 -0.50 -2.91
N LEU A 353 7.98 0.82 -2.85
CA LEU A 353 7.03 1.75 -2.26
C LEU A 353 6.27 2.48 -3.37
N PHE A 354 4.95 2.46 -3.30
CA PHE A 354 4.06 3.30 -4.09
C PHE A 354 3.49 4.40 -3.20
N PHE A 355 3.28 5.57 -3.73
CA PHE A 355 2.71 6.69 -2.99
C PHE A 355 2.18 7.77 -3.94
N SER A 356 1.42 8.71 -3.41
CA SER A 356 0.92 9.88 -4.15
C SER A 356 1.68 11.13 -3.72
N SER A 357 2.04 12.00 -4.67
CA SER A 357 2.74 13.25 -4.39
C SER A 357 2.18 14.41 -5.20
N GLU A 358 1.99 15.56 -4.55
CA GLU A 358 1.69 16.84 -5.18
C GLU A 358 2.97 17.58 -5.61
N GLY A 359 4.10 17.28 -4.97
CA GLY A 359 5.35 18.03 -5.13
C GLY A 359 6.24 17.56 -6.28
N LEU A 360 6.10 16.32 -6.73
CA LEU A 360 6.84 15.75 -7.86
C LEU A 360 6.18 16.10 -9.20
N ALA A 361 6.94 15.99 -10.30
CA ALA A 361 6.42 16.26 -11.63
C ALA A 361 5.33 15.24 -12.03
N GLY A 362 4.14 15.75 -12.34
CA GLY A 362 2.96 14.93 -12.60
C GLY A 362 1.98 15.55 -13.59
N MET A 363 0.77 15.01 -13.65
CA MET A 363 -0.28 15.38 -14.60
C MET A 363 -1.42 16.16 -13.93
N GLY A 364 -1.67 15.90 -12.63
CA GLY A 364 -2.76 16.46 -11.85
C GLY A 364 -2.27 17.20 -10.61
N GLY A 365 -3.04 17.13 -9.54
CA GLY A 365 -2.62 17.54 -8.20
C GLY A 365 -1.78 16.46 -7.54
N LEU A 366 -2.41 15.37 -7.15
CA LEU A 366 -1.76 14.18 -6.60
C LEU A 366 -1.61 13.12 -7.68
N ASP A 367 -0.39 12.75 -7.99
CA ASP A 367 -0.05 11.68 -8.93
C ASP A 367 0.59 10.51 -8.20
N LEU A 368 0.43 9.31 -8.73
CA LEU A 368 1.01 8.07 -8.22
C LEU A 368 2.45 7.88 -8.69
N PHE A 369 3.31 7.54 -7.75
CA PHE A 369 4.74 7.30 -7.97
C PHE A 369 5.15 5.95 -7.41
N MET A 370 6.27 5.45 -7.89
CA MET A 370 6.95 4.25 -7.40
C MET A 370 8.40 4.58 -7.07
N SER A 371 8.90 4.06 -5.94
CA SER A 371 10.31 4.09 -5.57
C SER A 371 10.79 2.71 -5.12
N GLN A 372 12.06 2.42 -5.39
CA GLN A 372 12.72 1.16 -5.02
C GLN A 372 13.66 1.38 -3.84
N LYS A 373 13.70 0.44 -2.92
CA LYS A 373 14.61 0.48 -1.79
C LYS A 373 16.06 0.28 -2.24
N GLN A 374 16.96 1.14 -1.79
CA GLN A 374 18.39 1.11 -2.08
C GLN A 374 19.17 1.15 -0.76
N GLY A 375 19.50 -0.03 -0.23
CA GLY A 375 20.08 -0.14 1.11
C GLY A 375 19.12 0.37 2.19
N ASN A 376 19.49 1.44 2.87
CA ASN A 376 18.64 2.08 3.90
C ASN A 376 17.84 3.27 3.36
N ASP A 377 17.92 3.57 2.07
CA ASP A 377 17.28 4.73 1.43
C ASP A 377 16.38 4.29 0.27
N TRP A 378 15.78 5.25 -0.44
CA TRP A 378 14.87 5.06 -1.55
C TRP A 378 15.43 5.70 -2.84
N SER A 379 15.17 5.07 -3.97
CA SER A 379 15.50 5.62 -5.28
C SER A 379 14.69 6.88 -5.58
N VAL A 380 15.15 7.66 -6.57
CA VAL A 380 14.34 8.76 -7.12
C VAL A 380 12.98 8.21 -7.58
N PRO A 381 11.86 8.80 -7.11
CA PRO A 381 10.53 8.34 -7.48
C PRO A 381 10.26 8.45 -8.97
N GLN A 382 9.56 7.46 -9.52
CA GLN A 382 9.14 7.41 -10.91
C GLN A 382 7.62 7.55 -10.98
N ASN A 383 7.13 8.52 -11.75
CA ASN A 383 5.71 8.67 -12.05
C ASN A 383 5.20 7.44 -12.79
N LEU A 384 4.02 6.94 -12.44
CA LEU A 384 3.47 5.71 -13.05
C LEU A 384 2.92 5.92 -14.47
N GLY A 385 2.79 7.19 -14.90
CA GLY A 385 2.41 7.54 -16.28
C GLY A 385 0.91 7.48 -16.56
N TYR A 386 0.55 7.92 -17.78
CA TYR A 386 -0.84 7.92 -18.27
C TYR A 386 -1.22 6.52 -18.81
N PRO A 387 -2.44 6.00 -18.56
CA PRO A 387 -3.59 6.63 -17.91
C PRO A 387 -3.75 6.28 -16.41
N ILE A 388 -2.73 5.78 -15.72
CA ILE A 388 -2.80 5.61 -14.26
C ILE A 388 -2.95 7.00 -13.63
N ASN A 389 -2.05 7.91 -13.98
CA ASN A 389 -2.13 9.32 -13.62
C ASN A 389 -2.86 10.10 -14.71
N THR A 390 -3.68 11.05 -14.30
CA THR A 390 -4.50 11.90 -15.16
C THR A 390 -4.50 13.34 -14.63
N GLN A 391 -5.38 14.19 -15.13
CA GLN A 391 -5.59 15.55 -14.59
C GLN A 391 -6.28 15.60 -13.22
N ASP A 392 -6.88 14.50 -12.77
CA ASP A 392 -7.50 14.39 -11.45
C ASP A 392 -6.47 13.94 -10.40
N ASP A 393 -6.87 13.87 -9.12
CA ASP A 393 -6.04 13.32 -8.06
C ASP A 393 -6.11 11.80 -8.07
N GLN A 394 -4.93 11.15 -8.09
CA GLN A 394 -4.82 9.70 -7.93
C GLN A 394 -4.18 9.37 -6.58
N VAL A 395 -4.88 8.56 -5.80
CA VAL A 395 -4.46 8.15 -4.46
C VAL A 395 -4.72 6.66 -4.22
N ALA A 396 -4.03 6.10 -3.23
CA ALA A 396 -4.34 4.79 -2.66
C ALA A 396 -4.28 3.62 -3.65
N LEU A 397 -3.17 3.50 -4.37
CA LEU A 397 -2.90 2.34 -5.22
C LEU A 397 -2.44 1.15 -4.38
N PHE A 398 -3.12 0.03 -4.52
CA PHE A 398 -2.70 -1.29 -4.03
C PHE A 398 -2.24 -2.15 -5.20
N ILE A 399 -1.12 -2.86 -5.06
CA ILE A 399 -0.60 -3.82 -6.06
C ILE A 399 -0.59 -5.22 -5.44
N THR A 400 -1.08 -6.21 -6.20
CA THR A 400 -1.07 -7.61 -5.77
C THR A 400 0.34 -8.15 -5.57
N ALA A 401 0.49 -9.14 -4.68
CA ALA A 401 1.77 -9.71 -4.31
C ALA A 401 2.59 -10.25 -5.50
N ASP A 402 1.90 -10.75 -6.53
CA ASP A 402 2.51 -11.21 -7.79
C ASP A 402 2.92 -10.04 -8.73
N GLY A 403 2.59 -8.80 -8.40
CA GLY A 403 2.90 -7.62 -9.19
C GLY A 403 2.10 -7.49 -10.50
N GLN A 404 1.02 -8.27 -10.67
CA GLN A 404 0.28 -8.32 -11.94
C GLN A 404 -0.91 -7.37 -11.99
N LYS A 405 -1.59 -7.15 -10.86
CA LYS A 405 -2.81 -6.35 -10.79
C LYS A 405 -2.65 -5.17 -9.83
N GLY A 406 -3.35 -4.09 -10.15
CA GLY A 406 -3.48 -2.92 -9.29
C GLY A 406 -4.94 -2.64 -8.99
N TYR A 407 -5.21 -2.09 -7.79
CA TYR A 407 -6.53 -1.64 -7.34
C TYR A 407 -6.40 -0.21 -6.82
N TYR A 408 -7.28 0.66 -7.26
CA TYR A 408 -7.33 2.06 -6.79
C TYR A 408 -8.73 2.64 -6.93
N SER A 409 -8.89 3.89 -6.48
CA SER A 409 -10.15 4.62 -6.59
C SER A 409 -10.13 5.51 -7.82
N LEU A 410 -11.14 5.40 -8.67
CA LEU A 410 -11.34 6.29 -9.80
C LEU A 410 -12.49 7.23 -9.52
N GLU A 411 -12.22 8.54 -9.52
CA GLU A 411 -13.24 9.57 -9.40
C GLU A 411 -14.10 9.63 -10.66
N GLN A 412 -15.40 9.80 -10.47
CA GLN A 412 -16.37 10.01 -11.54
C GLN A 412 -17.00 11.38 -11.37
N ASP A 413 -16.84 12.25 -12.38
CA ASP A 413 -17.60 13.49 -12.45
C ASP A 413 -19.02 13.19 -12.95
N THR A 414 -19.95 13.12 -12.02
CA THR A 414 -21.38 12.87 -12.31
C THR A 414 -22.16 14.15 -12.51
N GLY A 415 -21.48 15.32 -12.53
CA GLY A 415 -22.15 16.64 -12.53
C GLY A 415 -22.83 16.99 -11.20
N GLU A 416 -22.81 16.08 -10.22
CA GLU A 416 -23.35 16.31 -8.88
C GLU A 416 -22.41 17.20 -8.04
N ARG A 417 -22.93 17.75 -6.93
CA ARG A 417 -22.16 18.59 -6.01
C ARG A 417 -20.93 17.88 -5.43
N TYR A 418 -21.00 16.56 -5.32
CA TYR A 418 -19.93 15.71 -4.80
C TYR A 418 -19.53 14.70 -5.87
N LYS A 419 -18.22 14.57 -6.10
CA LYS A 419 -17.69 13.52 -6.97
C LYS A 419 -17.95 12.14 -6.34
N LYS A 420 -18.29 11.16 -7.13
CA LYS A 420 -18.36 9.76 -6.74
C LYS A 420 -17.01 9.11 -7.01
N ALA A 421 -16.60 8.19 -6.17
CA ALA A 421 -15.39 7.39 -6.39
C ALA A 421 -15.72 5.91 -6.34
N LYS A 422 -15.23 5.15 -7.32
CA LYS A 422 -15.46 3.72 -7.47
C LYS A 422 -14.14 2.98 -7.54
N LEU A 423 -14.09 1.80 -6.94
CA LEU A 423 -12.93 0.94 -7.00
C LEU A 423 -12.81 0.31 -8.39
N VAL A 424 -11.61 0.34 -8.92
CA VAL A 424 -11.24 -0.29 -10.19
C VAL A 424 -10.07 -1.25 -10.00
N GLU A 425 -10.04 -2.25 -10.87
CA GLU A 425 -8.91 -3.16 -11.06
C GLU A 425 -8.22 -2.83 -12.39
N ILE A 426 -6.89 -2.86 -12.41
CA ILE A 426 -6.08 -2.78 -13.62
C ILE A 426 -5.14 -3.97 -13.71
N THR A 427 -4.83 -4.40 -14.92
CA THR A 427 -3.66 -5.26 -15.18
C THR A 427 -2.46 -4.36 -15.43
N LEU A 428 -1.38 -4.56 -14.67
CA LEU A 428 -0.17 -3.78 -14.84
C LEU A 428 0.52 -4.14 -16.17
N PRO A 429 1.00 -3.16 -16.94
CA PRO A 429 1.75 -3.43 -18.16
C PRO A 429 3.11 -4.07 -17.83
N GLY A 430 3.65 -4.86 -18.76
CA GLY A 430 4.91 -5.57 -18.57
C GLY A 430 6.09 -4.66 -18.19
N SER A 431 6.08 -3.40 -18.65
CA SER A 431 7.09 -2.39 -18.30
C SER A 431 7.08 -2.00 -16.80
N LEU A 432 5.92 -2.04 -16.13
CA LEU A 432 5.81 -1.84 -14.69
C LEU A 432 6.03 -3.14 -13.93
N GLN A 433 5.48 -4.27 -14.40
CA GLN A 433 5.70 -5.58 -13.79
C GLN A 433 7.20 -5.92 -13.68
N ALA A 434 7.98 -5.63 -14.73
CA ALA A 434 9.43 -5.87 -14.75
C ALA A 434 10.22 -5.09 -13.67
N LYS A 435 9.63 -4.04 -13.10
CA LYS A 435 10.22 -3.23 -12.02
C LYS A 435 9.83 -3.72 -10.64
N ILE A 436 8.86 -4.61 -10.53
CA ILE A 436 8.35 -5.14 -9.26
C ILE A 436 8.86 -6.56 -9.12
N GLN A 437 9.67 -6.83 -8.10
CA GLN A 437 10.02 -8.20 -7.77
C GLN A 437 8.76 -8.91 -7.25
N PRO A 438 8.21 -9.91 -7.95
CA PRO A 438 7.01 -10.60 -7.52
C PRO A 438 7.27 -11.42 -6.26
N THR A 439 6.24 -11.59 -5.47
CA THR A 439 6.22 -12.51 -4.33
C THR A 439 5.18 -13.59 -4.57
N THR A 440 5.31 -14.70 -3.89
CA THR A 440 4.31 -15.77 -3.83
C THR A 440 3.81 -15.91 -2.41
N PHE A 441 2.76 -16.69 -2.19
CA PHE A 441 2.31 -16.99 -0.85
C PHE A 441 2.17 -18.49 -0.61
N LEU A 442 2.32 -18.87 0.65
CA LEU A 442 2.01 -20.19 1.18
C LEU A 442 0.87 -20.06 2.17
N LYS A 443 -0.24 -20.77 1.94
CA LYS A 443 -1.37 -20.79 2.86
C LYS A 443 -1.80 -22.21 3.18
N GLY A 444 -2.53 -22.40 4.25
CA GLY A 444 -3.07 -23.69 4.64
C GLY A 444 -3.62 -23.69 6.06
N ILE A 445 -3.82 -24.88 6.59
CA ILE A 445 -4.38 -25.11 7.93
C ILE A 445 -3.44 -25.98 8.71
N VAL A 446 -3.16 -25.61 9.98
CA VAL A 446 -2.41 -26.47 10.91
C VAL A 446 -3.39 -27.27 11.75
N THR A 447 -3.19 -28.58 11.79
CA THR A 447 -4.03 -29.53 12.53
C THR A 447 -3.22 -30.52 13.35
N ASP A 448 -3.83 -31.08 14.38
CA ASP A 448 -3.37 -32.30 15.03
C ASP A 448 -3.48 -33.50 14.06
N ALA A 449 -2.45 -34.28 13.92
CA ALA A 449 -2.41 -35.40 12.98
C ALA A 449 -3.44 -36.49 13.28
N GLN A 450 -3.78 -36.69 14.57
CA GLN A 450 -4.64 -37.77 15.04
C GLN A 450 -6.10 -37.28 15.19
N THR A 451 -6.31 -36.20 15.93
CA THR A 451 -7.65 -35.70 16.27
C THR A 451 -8.26 -34.80 15.20
N LYS A 452 -7.43 -34.29 14.26
CA LYS A 452 -7.79 -33.30 13.25
C LYS A 452 -8.22 -31.94 13.82
N GLN A 453 -8.03 -31.73 15.13
CA GLN A 453 -8.30 -30.46 15.78
C GLN A 453 -7.42 -29.35 15.17
N LYS A 454 -7.98 -28.16 14.99
CA LYS A 454 -7.25 -26.97 14.54
C LYS A 454 -6.27 -26.52 15.59
N LEU A 455 -5.08 -26.12 15.17
CA LEU A 455 -3.99 -25.78 16.07
C LEU A 455 -3.50 -24.35 15.85
N SER A 456 -3.33 -23.62 16.95
CA SER A 456 -2.46 -22.44 16.98
C SER A 456 -1.02 -22.92 17.12
N ALA A 457 -0.24 -22.78 16.06
CA ALA A 457 1.17 -23.17 15.99
C ALA A 457 2.02 -22.00 15.53
N GLU A 458 3.25 -21.92 16.01
CA GLU A 458 4.24 -20.95 15.54
C GLU A 458 4.85 -21.46 14.23
N LEU A 459 4.86 -20.61 13.21
CA LEU A 459 5.48 -20.87 11.91
C LEU A 459 6.66 -19.92 11.74
N GLU A 460 7.82 -20.46 11.43
CA GLU A 460 9.07 -19.73 11.24
C GLU A 460 9.66 -20.07 9.87
N LEU A 461 9.82 -19.03 9.04
CA LEU A 461 10.43 -19.13 7.72
C LEU A 461 11.88 -18.68 7.77
N VAL A 462 12.79 -19.50 7.29
CA VAL A 462 14.23 -19.25 7.28
C VAL A 462 14.76 -19.37 5.86
N ALA A 463 15.51 -18.38 5.39
CA ALA A 463 16.25 -18.45 4.13
C ALA A 463 17.51 -19.31 4.34
N LEU A 464 17.60 -20.43 3.64
CA LEU A 464 18.67 -21.42 3.86
C LEU A 464 20.07 -20.92 3.44
N ASN A 465 20.14 -20.07 2.42
CA ASN A 465 21.41 -19.51 1.92
C ASN A 465 22.06 -18.50 2.87
N SER A 466 21.27 -17.79 3.68
CA SER A 466 21.76 -16.79 4.64
C SER A 466 21.56 -17.18 6.10
N SER A 467 20.85 -18.26 6.36
CA SER A 467 20.42 -18.70 7.69
C SER A 467 19.60 -17.62 8.46
N GLN A 468 19.01 -16.66 7.73
CA GLN A 468 18.23 -15.59 8.33
C GLN A 468 16.75 -15.97 8.43
N GLN A 469 16.16 -15.70 9.58
CA GLN A 469 14.71 -15.73 9.75
C GLN A 469 14.08 -14.59 8.94
N VAL A 470 13.30 -14.93 7.92
CA VAL A 470 12.63 -13.99 7.02
C VAL A 470 11.15 -13.82 7.34
N GLY A 471 10.58 -14.69 8.18
CA GLY A 471 9.21 -14.57 8.65
C GLY A 471 8.98 -15.36 9.93
N LYS A 472 8.11 -14.82 10.80
CA LYS A 472 7.61 -15.51 12.00
C LYS A 472 6.16 -15.09 12.24
N PHE A 473 5.26 -16.07 12.32
CA PHE A 473 3.83 -15.86 12.48
C PHE A 473 3.18 -17.03 13.20
N VAL A 474 1.90 -16.95 13.54
CA VAL A 474 1.16 -17.98 14.28
C VAL A 474 -0.12 -18.30 13.52
N SER A 475 -0.46 -19.57 13.37
CA SER A 475 -1.73 -19.98 12.80
C SER A 475 -2.90 -19.63 13.72
N ASP A 476 -4.07 -19.38 13.15
CA ASP A 476 -5.26 -18.99 13.88
C ASP A 476 -5.72 -20.08 14.86
N ALA A 477 -6.06 -19.69 16.10
CA ALA A 477 -6.40 -20.64 17.16
C ALA A 477 -7.71 -21.39 16.91
N GLN A 478 -8.67 -20.77 16.19
CA GLN A 478 -9.99 -21.34 15.94
C GLN A 478 -10.07 -22.07 14.60
N THR A 479 -9.43 -21.50 13.57
CA THR A 479 -9.49 -22.02 12.19
C THR A 479 -8.27 -22.83 11.79
N GLY A 480 -7.15 -22.68 12.50
CA GLY A 480 -5.84 -23.24 12.15
C GLY A 480 -5.19 -22.58 10.94
N GLN A 481 -5.84 -21.61 10.31
CA GLN A 481 -5.38 -21.00 9.07
C GLN A 481 -4.09 -20.20 9.24
N TYR A 482 -3.27 -20.21 8.21
CA TYR A 482 -2.08 -19.38 8.10
C TYR A 482 -1.85 -18.94 6.65
N ILE A 483 -1.23 -17.77 6.47
CA ILE A 483 -0.70 -17.28 5.20
C ILE A 483 0.69 -16.71 5.46
N SER A 484 1.64 -16.98 4.58
CA SER A 484 2.98 -16.40 4.59
C SER A 484 3.36 -15.96 3.19
N VAL A 485 3.97 -14.79 3.07
CA VAL A 485 4.53 -14.29 1.81
C VAL A 485 5.98 -14.72 1.69
N LEU A 486 6.34 -15.16 0.50
CA LEU A 486 7.67 -15.66 0.13
C LEU A 486 8.22 -14.86 -1.05
N ASN A 487 9.47 -14.45 -1.00
CA ASN A 487 10.16 -13.94 -2.19
C ASN A 487 10.42 -15.10 -3.16
N THR A 488 10.22 -14.87 -4.45
CA THR A 488 10.27 -15.91 -5.50
C THR A 488 11.68 -16.39 -5.86
N SER A 489 12.72 -15.94 -5.16
CA SER A 489 14.09 -16.38 -5.38
C SER A 489 14.73 -16.89 -4.09
N GLY A 490 15.14 -18.17 -4.06
CA GLY A 490 15.90 -18.76 -2.97
C GLY A 490 15.35 -20.08 -2.46
N GLU A 491 16.11 -20.67 -1.53
CA GLU A 491 15.72 -21.87 -0.80
C GLU A 491 15.29 -21.49 0.61
N TYR A 492 14.17 -22.04 1.05
CA TYR A 492 13.56 -21.74 2.35
C TYR A 492 13.23 -23.01 3.13
N ALA A 493 13.43 -22.97 4.44
CA ALA A 493 12.87 -23.90 5.38
C ALA A 493 11.71 -23.26 6.15
N LEU A 494 10.55 -23.92 6.18
CA LEU A 494 9.44 -23.57 7.06
C LEU A 494 9.43 -24.55 8.24
N PHE A 495 9.54 -24.01 9.44
CA PHE A 495 9.42 -24.77 10.69
C PHE A 495 8.09 -24.43 11.35
N VAL A 496 7.34 -25.46 11.73
CA VAL A 496 6.05 -25.32 12.41
C VAL A 496 6.15 -25.95 13.78
N ASN A 497 5.99 -25.13 14.83
CA ASN A 497 6.24 -25.52 16.20
C ASN A 497 5.00 -25.35 17.07
N LYS A 498 4.75 -26.33 17.93
CA LYS A 498 3.76 -26.25 18.99
C LYS A 498 4.19 -27.07 20.20
N LYS A 499 4.03 -26.52 21.41
CA LYS A 499 4.32 -27.24 22.65
C LYS A 499 3.50 -28.54 22.70
N GLY A 500 4.18 -29.67 23.00
CA GLY A 500 3.57 -31.01 23.05
C GLY A 500 3.55 -31.74 21.71
N TYR A 501 4.03 -31.11 20.65
CA TYR A 501 4.12 -31.72 19.31
C TYR A 501 5.55 -31.75 18.81
N PHE A 502 5.83 -32.71 17.91
CA PHE A 502 7.06 -32.66 17.12
C PHE A 502 6.99 -31.50 16.15
N PHE A 503 8.09 -30.76 15.96
CA PHE A 503 8.09 -29.71 14.96
C PHE A 503 8.04 -30.31 13.55
N LYS A 504 7.31 -29.69 12.65
CA LYS A 504 7.30 -30.03 11.22
C LYS A 504 8.27 -29.14 10.50
N SER A 505 9.15 -29.72 9.67
CA SER A 505 9.98 -28.96 8.75
C SER A 505 9.57 -29.21 7.31
N LEU A 506 9.64 -28.17 6.47
CA LEU A 506 9.32 -28.22 5.05
C LEU A 506 10.40 -27.47 4.29
N HIS A 507 10.76 -27.99 3.11
CA HIS A 507 11.77 -27.40 2.24
C HIS A 507 11.12 -26.84 0.98
N PHE A 508 11.48 -25.61 0.60
CA PHE A 508 11.03 -24.94 -0.63
C PHE A 508 12.23 -24.42 -1.41
N ASP A 509 12.36 -24.87 -2.65
CA ASP A 509 13.33 -24.37 -3.63
C ASP A 509 12.57 -23.62 -4.73
N PHE A 510 12.68 -22.28 -4.73
CA PHE A 510 12.12 -21.43 -5.76
C PHE A 510 13.21 -21.10 -6.78
N LYS A 511 13.35 -21.93 -7.81
CA LYS A 511 14.15 -21.58 -8.98
C LYS A 511 13.55 -20.35 -9.66
N GLN A 512 14.43 -19.43 -10.06
CA GLN A 512 14.14 -18.11 -10.60
C GLN A 512 12.78 -17.97 -11.31
N ASN A 513 11.94 -17.03 -10.81
CA ASN A 513 10.74 -16.49 -11.44
C ASN A 513 9.50 -17.40 -11.58
N GLN A 514 9.32 -18.43 -10.79
CA GLN A 514 8.02 -19.12 -10.70
C GLN A 514 7.29 -18.69 -9.42
N ALA A 515 6.40 -17.70 -9.55
CA ALA A 515 5.38 -17.42 -8.55
C ALA A 515 4.39 -18.61 -8.51
N LEU A 516 4.53 -19.49 -7.55
CA LEU A 516 3.62 -20.62 -7.33
C LEU A 516 2.94 -20.44 -5.98
N ASP A 517 1.76 -19.85 -6.01
CA ASP A 517 0.85 -19.84 -4.85
C ASP A 517 0.59 -21.30 -4.43
N LYS A 518 0.89 -21.63 -3.18
CA LYS A 518 0.72 -23.00 -2.68
C LYS A 518 -0.26 -23.02 -1.51
N THR A 519 -1.21 -23.96 -1.60
CA THR A 519 -2.00 -24.37 -0.45
C THR A 519 -1.37 -25.62 0.14
N LEU A 520 -1.03 -25.61 1.43
CA LEU A 520 -0.38 -26.70 2.12
C LEU A 520 -0.94 -26.85 3.54
N ASP A 521 -1.73 -27.88 3.75
CA ASP A 521 -2.20 -28.23 5.08
C ASP A 521 -1.11 -29.00 5.83
N ILE A 522 -0.91 -28.61 7.09
CA ILE A 522 0.15 -29.14 7.95
C ILE A 522 -0.47 -29.91 9.11
N SER A 523 -0.10 -31.17 9.24
CA SER A 523 -0.46 -32.00 10.38
C SER A 523 0.73 -32.16 11.30
N LEU A 524 0.59 -31.79 12.58
CA LEU A 524 1.62 -31.97 13.61
C LEU A 524 1.38 -33.26 14.38
N GLU A 525 2.43 -34.07 14.53
CA GLU A 525 2.40 -35.29 15.34
C GLU A 525 2.60 -34.97 16.83
N PRO A 526 1.70 -35.40 17.72
CA PRO A 526 1.94 -35.32 19.16
C PRO A 526 3.22 -36.08 19.57
N ILE A 527 3.95 -35.52 20.53
CA ILE A 527 5.11 -36.21 21.10
C ILE A 527 4.63 -37.43 21.89
N GLN A 528 4.77 -38.59 21.30
CA GLN A 528 4.43 -39.88 21.91
C GLN A 528 5.38 -40.98 21.43
N LYS A 529 5.42 -42.11 22.15
CA LYS A 529 6.21 -43.26 21.76
C LYS A 529 5.89 -43.71 20.33
N ASP A 530 6.91 -44.07 19.57
CA ASP A 530 6.86 -44.50 18.17
C ASP A 530 6.47 -43.42 17.16
N ALA A 531 6.17 -42.17 17.55
CA ALA A 531 5.98 -41.07 16.62
C ALA A 531 7.27 -40.81 15.82
N LYS A 532 7.11 -40.56 14.51
CA LYS A 532 8.23 -40.35 13.57
C LYS A 532 8.04 -39.02 12.82
N GLU A 533 9.17 -38.40 12.50
CA GLU A 533 9.17 -37.22 11.63
C GLU A 533 10.41 -37.22 10.72
N ILE A 534 10.25 -36.74 9.49
CA ILE A 534 11.33 -36.56 8.53
C ILE A 534 11.96 -35.17 8.74
N LEU A 535 13.30 -35.16 8.84
CA LEU A 535 14.06 -33.92 8.83
C LEU A 535 14.35 -33.52 7.38
N ASN A 536 13.60 -32.51 6.86
CA ASN A 536 13.61 -32.19 5.44
C ASN A 536 14.77 -31.28 5.00
N ASN A 537 15.47 -30.66 5.96
CA ASN A 537 16.57 -29.73 5.67
C ASN A 537 17.90 -30.24 6.23
N ILE A 538 18.15 -31.54 6.09
CA ILE A 538 19.43 -32.18 6.38
C ILE A 538 20.11 -32.52 5.05
N PHE A 539 21.24 -31.89 4.80
CA PHE A 539 21.93 -31.95 3.51
C PHE A 539 23.30 -32.64 3.63
N PHE A 540 23.57 -33.50 2.66
CA PHE A 540 24.86 -34.18 2.48
C PHE A 540 25.25 -34.13 1.01
N ALA A 541 26.51 -33.93 0.71
CA ALA A 541 27.01 -34.09 -0.65
C ALA A 541 26.83 -35.52 -1.15
N SER A 542 26.73 -35.71 -2.47
CA SER A 542 26.52 -37.04 -3.07
C SER A 542 27.60 -38.05 -2.62
N GLY A 543 27.18 -39.22 -2.12
CA GLY A 543 28.08 -40.25 -1.60
C GLY A 543 28.83 -39.87 -0.31
N LYS A 544 28.59 -38.70 0.26
CA LYS A 544 29.21 -38.22 1.50
C LYS A 544 28.26 -38.33 2.69
N TRP A 545 28.84 -38.26 3.89
CA TRP A 545 28.13 -38.27 5.17
C TRP A 545 28.39 -37.02 6.02
N ASP A 546 29.31 -36.13 5.58
CA ASP A 546 29.58 -34.87 6.26
C ASP A 546 28.37 -33.96 6.10
N LEU A 547 27.91 -33.35 7.21
CA LEU A 547 26.78 -32.40 7.20
C LEU A 547 27.16 -31.11 6.50
N GLU A 548 26.33 -30.66 5.59
CA GLU A 548 26.45 -29.30 5.03
C GLU A 548 26.02 -28.23 6.05
N PRO A 549 26.65 -27.03 6.06
CA PRO A 549 26.43 -26.01 7.10
C PRO A 549 24.97 -25.65 7.31
N GLN A 550 24.17 -25.61 6.26
CA GLN A 550 22.74 -25.25 6.30
C GLN A 550 21.91 -26.27 7.10
N SER A 551 22.37 -27.50 7.27
CA SER A 551 21.71 -28.52 8.10
C SER A 551 21.67 -28.13 9.58
N ALA A 552 22.57 -27.28 10.03
CA ALA A 552 22.63 -26.80 11.41
C ALA A 552 21.34 -26.18 11.90
N ILE A 553 20.60 -25.48 11.01
CA ILE A 553 19.35 -24.79 11.34
C ILE A 553 18.32 -25.79 11.89
N GLU A 554 18.10 -26.88 11.18
CA GLU A 554 17.13 -27.90 11.60
C GLU A 554 17.64 -28.74 12.80
N LEU A 555 18.92 -29.05 12.83
CA LEU A 555 19.52 -29.79 13.95
C LEU A 555 19.50 -28.97 15.25
N ASP A 556 19.69 -27.67 15.21
CA ASP A 556 19.56 -26.79 16.39
C ASP A 556 18.11 -26.77 16.91
N LYS A 557 17.10 -26.84 16.02
CA LYS A 557 15.69 -26.99 16.41
C LYS A 557 15.44 -28.33 17.10
N LEU A 558 16.00 -29.41 16.58
CA LEU A 558 15.93 -30.72 17.21
C LEU A 558 16.64 -30.71 18.58
N CYS A 559 17.82 -30.10 18.69
CA CYS A 559 18.49 -29.91 19.97
C CYS A 559 17.60 -29.18 20.99
N LEU A 560 16.95 -28.09 20.58
CA LEU A 560 16.06 -27.34 21.45
C LEU A 560 14.85 -28.17 21.89
N LEU A 561 14.24 -28.95 20.97
CA LEU A 561 13.15 -29.86 21.30
C LEU A 561 13.59 -30.88 22.37
N LEU A 562 14.76 -31.53 22.19
CA LEU A 562 15.27 -32.55 23.13
C LEU A 562 15.65 -31.93 24.48
N LYS A 563 16.22 -30.73 24.52
CA LYS A 563 16.53 -29.99 25.77
C LYS A 563 15.28 -29.65 26.55
N ASN A 564 14.22 -29.22 25.84
CA ASN A 564 12.94 -28.89 26.46
C ASN A 564 12.13 -30.11 26.93
N ASN A 565 12.51 -31.32 26.46
CA ASN A 565 11.86 -32.58 26.81
C ASN A 565 12.91 -33.61 27.25
N PRO A 566 13.54 -33.47 28.43
CA PRO A 566 14.69 -34.26 28.85
C PRO A 566 14.37 -35.75 29.09
N SER A 567 13.11 -36.13 29.18
CA SER A 567 12.69 -37.55 29.28
C SER A 567 12.73 -38.29 27.95
N LEU A 568 12.74 -37.57 26.82
CA LEU A 568 12.71 -38.20 25.50
C LEU A 568 14.00 -38.91 25.15
N THR A 569 13.86 -40.07 24.48
CA THR A 569 14.91 -40.79 23.83
C THR A 569 14.53 -40.95 22.37
N VAL A 570 15.47 -40.76 21.45
CA VAL A 570 15.21 -40.78 20.01
C VAL A 570 16.09 -41.73 19.24
N GLU A 571 15.55 -42.31 18.19
CA GLU A 571 16.33 -43.00 17.15
C GLU A 571 16.46 -42.06 15.94
N ILE A 572 17.70 -41.80 15.53
CA ILE A 572 18.02 -41.11 14.28
C ILE A 572 18.22 -42.18 13.22
N SER A 573 17.37 -42.20 12.21
CA SER A 573 17.34 -43.21 11.16
C SER A 573 17.82 -42.63 9.84
N GLY A 574 18.84 -43.26 9.24
CA GLY A 574 19.36 -42.88 7.93
C GLY A 574 18.84 -43.81 6.83
N HIS A 575 18.44 -43.23 5.70
CA HIS A 575 17.89 -43.94 4.54
C HIS A 575 18.59 -43.52 3.25
N THR A 576 18.62 -44.42 2.25
CA THR A 576 19.12 -44.17 0.89
C THR A 576 18.04 -44.51 -0.13
N ASP A 577 18.25 -44.14 -1.37
CA ASP A 577 17.53 -44.66 -2.53
C ASP A 577 18.05 -46.07 -2.92
N ASP A 578 17.59 -46.58 -4.06
CA ASP A 578 17.93 -47.91 -4.59
C ASP A 578 19.22 -47.94 -5.44
N ILE A 579 19.87 -46.78 -5.65
CA ILE A 579 21.09 -46.71 -6.48
C ILE A 579 22.29 -47.22 -5.65
N GLY A 580 23.07 -48.12 -6.24
CA GLY A 580 24.27 -48.71 -5.61
C GLY A 580 24.04 -50.05 -4.92
N LYS A 581 25.11 -50.61 -4.31
CA LYS A 581 25.06 -51.89 -3.62
C LYS A 581 24.41 -51.76 -2.24
N ASP A 582 23.71 -52.80 -1.82
CA ASP A 582 22.99 -52.83 -0.53
C ASP A 582 23.93 -52.58 0.65
N ALA A 583 25.12 -53.23 0.64
CA ALA A 583 26.12 -53.04 1.69
C ALA A 583 26.64 -51.60 1.77
N ASP A 584 26.88 -50.94 0.62
CA ASP A 584 27.38 -49.58 0.57
C ASP A 584 26.29 -48.57 1.06
N ASN A 585 25.04 -48.81 0.66
CA ASN A 585 23.88 -48.01 1.11
C ASN A 585 23.65 -48.15 2.62
N LEU A 586 23.78 -49.37 3.16
CA LEU A 586 23.67 -49.60 4.61
C LEU A 586 24.76 -48.83 5.37
N VAL A 587 26.02 -48.93 4.92
CA VAL A 587 27.16 -48.24 5.54
C VAL A 587 26.99 -46.71 5.43
N LEU A 588 26.58 -46.18 4.27
CA LEU A 588 26.39 -44.75 4.06
C LEU A 588 25.28 -44.20 4.98
N SER A 589 24.15 -44.87 5.02
CA SER A 589 23.01 -44.45 5.87
C SER A 589 23.38 -44.51 7.37
N GLN A 590 24.14 -45.52 7.81
CA GLN A 590 24.63 -45.61 9.18
C GLN A 590 25.60 -44.48 9.54
N LYS A 591 26.50 -44.10 8.62
CA LYS A 591 27.41 -42.96 8.81
C LYS A 591 26.66 -41.65 8.92
N ARG A 592 25.68 -41.40 8.05
CA ARG A 592 24.83 -40.19 8.09
C ARG A 592 24.06 -40.07 9.40
N ALA A 593 23.42 -41.15 9.87
CA ALA A 593 22.74 -41.18 11.15
C ALA A 593 23.69 -40.90 12.33
N LYS A 594 24.91 -41.44 12.29
CA LYS A 594 25.94 -41.18 13.31
C LYS A 594 26.43 -39.74 13.28
N GLU A 595 26.56 -39.12 12.12
CA GLU A 595 27.00 -37.73 12.00
C GLU A 595 25.99 -36.80 12.64
N VAL A 596 24.68 -37.01 12.38
CA VAL A 596 23.58 -36.27 13.05
C VAL A 596 23.65 -36.50 14.57
N MET A 597 23.82 -37.73 15.05
CA MET A 597 24.00 -38.03 16.47
C MET A 597 25.20 -37.27 17.06
N THR A 598 26.35 -37.25 16.37
CA THR A 598 27.56 -36.55 16.80
C THR A 598 27.30 -35.04 16.93
N TYR A 599 26.60 -34.45 15.97
CA TYR A 599 26.18 -33.03 16.05
C TYR A 599 25.36 -32.76 17.31
N LEU A 600 24.34 -33.59 17.57
CA LEU A 600 23.44 -33.40 18.74
C LEU A 600 24.23 -33.58 20.07
N VAL A 601 25.14 -34.54 20.14
CA VAL A 601 26.00 -34.77 21.32
C VAL A 601 26.91 -33.56 21.55
N ASN A 602 27.55 -33.03 20.51
CA ASN A 602 28.40 -31.84 20.58
C ASN A 602 27.62 -30.59 21.04
N LYS A 603 26.31 -30.54 20.79
CA LYS A 603 25.39 -29.48 21.28
C LYS A 603 24.85 -29.75 22.70
N GLY A 604 25.32 -30.82 23.35
CA GLY A 604 25.04 -31.12 24.76
C GLY A 604 23.87 -32.07 25.01
N ILE A 605 23.37 -32.79 24.01
CA ILE A 605 22.39 -33.86 24.21
C ILE A 605 23.15 -35.13 24.68
N PRO A 606 22.76 -35.76 25.82
CA PRO A 606 23.43 -36.97 26.28
C PRO A 606 23.38 -38.10 25.25
N MET A 607 24.50 -38.74 24.99
CA MET A 607 24.59 -39.86 24.03
C MET A 607 23.63 -41.00 24.36
N SER A 608 23.33 -41.23 25.62
CA SER A 608 22.37 -42.24 26.07
C SER A 608 20.92 -41.98 25.65
N LYS A 609 20.63 -40.78 25.17
CA LYS A 609 19.31 -40.35 24.67
C LYS A 609 19.15 -40.50 23.17
N ILE A 610 20.22 -40.90 22.46
CA ILE A 610 20.21 -40.95 21.01
C ILE A 610 20.71 -42.32 20.54
N LYS A 611 19.91 -42.96 19.69
CA LYS A 611 20.31 -44.19 18.97
C LYS A 611 20.42 -43.81 17.48
N ALA A 612 21.53 -44.18 16.82
CA ALA A 612 21.72 -43.94 15.39
C ALA A 612 21.69 -45.27 14.62
N VAL A 613 20.81 -45.37 13.63
CA VAL A 613 20.58 -46.59 12.84
C VAL A 613 20.55 -46.27 11.35
N GLY A 614 21.29 -47.04 10.56
CA GLY A 614 21.19 -47.01 9.09
C GLY A 614 20.30 -48.13 8.58
N TYR A 615 19.34 -47.80 7.74
CA TYR A 615 18.42 -48.74 7.10
C TYR A 615 18.74 -48.98 5.62
N GLY A 616 19.71 -48.24 5.05
CA GLY A 616 19.98 -48.28 3.63
C GLY A 616 18.72 -48.06 2.80
N LYS A 617 18.51 -48.88 1.77
CA LYS A 617 17.35 -48.80 0.88
C LYS A 617 16.13 -49.62 1.32
N THR A 618 16.18 -50.29 2.49
CA THR A 618 15.18 -51.29 2.91
C THR A 618 13.83 -50.72 3.32
N GLN A 619 13.76 -49.42 3.60
CA GLN A 619 12.53 -48.73 4.05
C GLN A 619 12.23 -47.49 3.19
N PRO A 620 11.85 -47.67 1.90
CA PRO A 620 11.48 -46.53 1.06
C PRO A 620 10.13 -45.98 1.51
N VAL A 621 9.96 -44.62 1.48
CA VAL A 621 8.66 -43.96 1.73
C VAL A 621 7.84 -43.84 0.46
N VAL A 622 8.49 -43.86 -0.71
CA VAL A 622 7.86 -43.85 -2.03
C VAL A 622 8.60 -44.83 -2.95
N PRO A 623 7.96 -45.36 -4.01
CA PRO A 623 8.64 -46.18 -5.01
C PRO A 623 9.82 -45.41 -5.66
N ASN A 624 10.96 -46.04 -5.87
CA ASN A 624 12.15 -45.44 -6.51
C ASN A 624 12.00 -45.34 -8.04
N SER A 625 10.85 -44.88 -8.54
CA SER A 625 10.49 -44.85 -9.96
C SER A 625 10.95 -43.59 -10.71
N SER A 626 11.32 -42.51 -10.00
CA SER A 626 11.85 -41.26 -10.56
C SER A 626 12.95 -40.68 -9.66
N ASP A 627 13.71 -39.72 -10.17
CA ASP A 627 14.74 -39.03 -9.39
C ASP A 627 14.14 -38.21 -8.24
N GLU A 628 12.96 -37.65 -8.44
CA GLU A 628 12.19 -36.95 -7.39
C GLU A 628 11.84 -37.92 -6.25
N ASN A 629 11.34 -39.11 -6.59
CA ASN A 629 11.01 -40.12 -5.60
C ASN A 629 12.27 -40.63 -4.88
N ARG A 630 13.39 -40.84 -5.59
CA ARG A 630 14.67 -41.20 -4.98
C ARG A 630 15.14 -40.13 -4.01
N LYS A 631 14.95 -38.84 -4.34
CA LYS A 631 15.29 -37.73 -3.44
C LYS A 631 14.52 -37.80 -2.12
N LEU A 632 13.25 -38.20 -2.12
CA LEU A 632 12.45 -38.40 -0.91
C LEU A 632 12.91 -39.59 -0.09
N ASN A 633 13.45 -40.64 -0.73
CA ASN A 633 13.97 -41.81 -0.04
C ASN A 633 15.35 -41.57 0.61
N ARG A 634 16.16 -40.62 0.08
CA ARG A 634 17.41 -40.15 0.71
C ARG A 634 17.08 -39.14 1.83
N ARG A 635 16.84 -39.68 3.05
CA ARG A 635 16.34 -38.85 4.17
C ARG A 635 16.94 -39.27 5.51
N ILE A 636 16.79 -38.38 6.48
CA ILE A 636 16.96 -38.67 7.91
C ILE A 636 15.59 -38.60 8.58
N GLU A 637 15.27 -39.61 9.38
CA GLU A 637 14.08 -39.63 10.24
C GLU A 637 14.48 -39.56 11.72
N VAL A 638 13.61 -39.00 12.54
CA VAL A 638 13.67 -39.06 13.99
C VAL A 638 12.45 -39.81 14.50
N LYS A 639 12.67 -40.84 15.33
CA LYS A 639 11.62 -41.61 15.98
C LYS A 639 11.76 -41.50 17.50
N PHE A 640 10.68 -41.26 18.21
CA PHE A 640 10.64 -41.34 19.69
C PHE A 640 10.57 -42.78 20.15
N LEU A 641 11.38 -43.11 21.17
CA LEU A 641 11.48 -44.48 21.72
C LEU A 641 10.68 -44.63 23.02
#